data_4d604d2ffa7e1a04acb1ef1edf5fe94e
#
_entry.id   4d604d2ffa7e1a04acb1ef1edf5fe94e
#
_cell.length_a   1.000
_cell.length_b   1.000
_cell.length_c   1.000
_cell.angle_alpha   90.00
_cell.angle_beta   90.00
_cell.angle_gamma   90.00
#
_symmetry.space_group_name_H-M   'P 1'
#
loop_
_entity.id
_entity.type
_entity.pdbx_description
1 polymer ?
#
loop_
_entity_poly.entity_id
_entity_poly.type
_entity_poly.pdbx_seq_one_letter_code
_entity_poly.pdbx_strand_id
1 'polypeptide(L)'
;MRCFTVLGPSQTGKTTLVAKLASLEGMPRKSASPYGTSLTEFDFKNESWCAIDTPGANEALALAQDALLASDACILCVSPTPDDAVLAAPYLRAIEASGTPCLVFINRIDEPRGRLRDVIAALQTYSNHPLVLRQVPIREGDTIVGSCDLISERAWRYREGQPSALVELPPDTIEREHEARSEMLEQLSEFDDWLLEELIEDREPASDTIFAISSRILKENRVIPVLFGAASHSNGIMRLMKALRHEAPPAAALRTRLAGSSAIQETAISAASFHAYHRANVGKTVLIRAFADGLKQGASLGGGTLGPLQEAGSGKPIGGTVQAGSVFAALKSDHLPAPALLTQSASVAPPDWTTPPTPMLERILIPGSERDETKLSATLAKLAETDRGLKVMQEEGTGAALICAQGPVHLRDLRKTLLEVFRVEVSERAPNPVYRETISKPSDVRYRHRKQTGGAGQFADVQLSVRPNERGQGFTFGESVKGGTVPRNYIPAVEAGAREAMEKGPLGFQVIDVDVTLTDGQYHSVDSSDFAFRAAGKMGVKQALSQASAVLMQPVIRVDIHIPSVYSGGMVTLVSSLKGQVLGFDRDENAKGWDVFRALVPGGVLEELARSLKSATQGIGHFSKRFDHFEELYGKEADTIINTHGSGAQSH
;
A
#
# COMPACT_ATOMS: atom_id res chain seq x y z
N MET A 1 16.81 -6.19 24.68
CA MET A 1 15.60 -5.32 24.58
C MET A 1 14.50 -6.10 23.88
N ARG A 2 13.25 -6.00 24.34
CA ARG A 2 12.06 -6.57 23.68
C ARG A 2 11.36 -5.46 22.90
N CYS A 3 10.74 -5.81 21.76
CA CYS A 3 10.11 -4.84 20.90
C CYS A 3 8.69 -5.29 20.50
N PHE A 4 7.74 -4.37 20.54
CA PHE A 4 6.38 -4.63 20.05
C PHE A 4 5.83 -3.44 19.27
N THR A 5 4.95 -3.73 18.32
CA THR A 5 4.23 -2.71 17.55
C THR A 5 2.80 -2.59 18.06
N VAL A 6 2.32 -1.34 18.21
CA VAL A 6 0.90 -1.05 18.42
C VAL A 6 0.32 -0.56 17.10
N LEU A 7 -0.63 -1.31 16.58
CA LEU A 7 -1.29 -1.05 15.31
C LEU A 7 -2.82 -1.10 15.47
N GLY A 8 -3.53 -0.69 14.44
CA GLY A 8 -5.00 -0.64 14.45
C GLY A 8 -5.55 0.66 13.88
N PRO A 9 -6.87 0.78 13.72
CA PRO A 9 -7.53 1.93 13.11
C PRO A 9 -7.22 3.28 13.76
N SER A 10 -7.45 4.36 13.03
CA SER A 10 -7.34 5.72 13.57
C SER A 10 -8.29 5.90 14.77
N GLN A 11 -7.89 6.77 15.71
CA GLN A 11 -8.69 7.16 16.88
C GLN A 11 -9.02 6.04 17.89
N THR A 12 -8.43 4.85 17.78
CA THR A 12 -8.59 3.77 18.79
C THR A 12 -7.78 4.01 20.07
N GLY A 13 -6.95 5.05 20.12
CA GLY A 13 -6.17 5.40 21.33
C GLY A 13 -4.78 4.74 21.41
N LYS A 14 -4.21 4.27 20.29
CA LYS A 14 -2.88 3.64 20.23
C LYS A 14 -1.78 4.44 20.92
N THR A 15 -1.64 5.71 20.56
CA THR A 15 -0.60 6.60 21.13
C THR A 15 -0.78 6.79 22.63
N THR A 16 -2.03 6.89 23.12
CA THR A 16 -2.32 6.93 24.55
C THR A 16 -1.96 5.62 25.22
N LEU A 17 -2.28 4.48 24.57
CA LEU A 17 -1.93 3.15 25.06
C LEU A 17 -0.41 2.99 25.21
N VAL A 18 0.36 3.34 24.20
CA VAL A 18 1.84 3.32 24.24
C VAL A 18 2.36 4.21 25.37
N ALA A 19 1.86 5.44 25.49
CA ALA A 19 2.28 6.37 26.54
C ALA A 19 2.01 5.81 27.95
N LYS A 20 0.87 5.17 28.16
CA LYS A 20 0.50 4.58 29.47
C LYS A 20 1.29 3.30 29.77
N LEU A 21 1.53 2.44 28.80
CA LEU A 21 2.42 1.27 28.97
C LEU A 21 3.85 1.72 29.34
N ALA A 22 4.37 2.69 28.62
CA ALA A 22 5.74 3.19 28.82
C ALA A 22 5.93 3.95 30.13
N SER A 23 4.87 4.50 30.72
CA SER A 23 4.93 5.25 31.99
C SER A 23 4.59 4.40 33.23
N LEU A 24 4.50 3.07 33.09
CA LEU A 24 4.26 2.19 34.24
C LEU A 24 5.41 2.18 35.25
N GLU A 25 6.66 2.26 34.78
CA GLU A 25 7.86 2.33 35.60
C GLU A 25 8.84 3.33 35.00
N GLY A 26 8.97 4.52 35.58
CA GLY A 26 9.93 5.53 35.16
C GLY A 26 9.49 6.45 34.02
N MET A 27 10.46 7.13 33.42
CA MET A 27 10.24 8.11 32.35
C MET A 27 10.61 7.52 31.00
N PRO A 28 9.65 7.45 30.05
CA PRO A 28 9.93 6.93 28.70
C PRO A 28 10.82 7.88 27.88
N ARG A 29 11.59 7.29 26.97
CA ARG A 29 12.37 8.00 25.94
C ARG A 29 11.63 7.85 24.60
N LYS A 30 11.20 8.96 24.01
CA LYS A 30 10.37 8.94 22.79
C LYS A 30 11.03 9.72 21.66
N SER A 31 11.04 9.13 20.46
CA SER A 31 11.33 9.80 19.20
C SER A 31 10.17 9.62 18.21
N ALA A 32 10.04 10.58 17.28
CA ALA A 32 9.07 10.49 16.19
C ALA A 32 9.79 10.59 14.84
N SER A 33 9.32 9.83 13.86
CA SER A 33 9.71 9.96 12.47
C SER A 33 8.69 10.81 11.68
N PRO A 34 9.04 11.28 10.50
CA PRO A 34 8.05 11.70 9.51
C PRO A 34 7.00 10.59 9.31
N TYR A 35 5.82 10.95 8.81
CA TYR A 35 4.70 10.03 8.61
C TYR A 35 4.04 9.47 9.88
N GLY A 36 4.36 10.04 11.06
CA GLY A 36 3.66 9.75 12.32
C GLY A 36 4.04 8.44 13.02
N THR A 37 5.03 7.69 12.54
CA THR A 37 5.59 6.55 13.30
C THR A 37 6.43 7.08 14.46
N SER A 38 6.24 6.51 15.65
CA SER A 38 7.07 6.89 16.81
C SER A 38 7.59 5.67 17.56
N LEU A 39 8.80 5.83 18.13
CA LEU A 39 9.46 4.84 18.96
C LEU A 39 9.49 5.33 20.40
N THR A 40 9.11 4.47 21.32
CA THR A 40 9.12 4.77 22.76
C THR A 40 9.88 3.66 23.48
N GLU A 41 11.04 3.99 24.03
CA GLU A 41 11.85 3.10 24.85
C GLU A 41 11.54 3.33 26.33
N PHE A 42 11.39 2.25 27.08
CA PHE A 42 11.12 2.27 28.52
C PHE A 42 11.59 0.98 29.18
N ASP A 43 11.66 0.99 30.48
CA ASP A 43 12.01 -0.18 31.28
C ASP A 43 10.79 -0.64 32.08
N PHE A 44 10.60 -1.97 32.18
CA PHE A 44 9.55 -2.59 33.00
C PHE A 44 10.07 -3.87 33.63
N LYS A 45 10.05 -3.95 34.97
CA LYS A 45 10.54 -5.10 35.75
C LYS A 45 11.96 -5.53 35.36
N ASN A 46 12.87 -4.56 35.27
CA ASN A 46 14.27 -4.74 34.85
C ASN A 46 14.48 -5.28 33.42
N GLU A 47 13.47 -5.23 32.58
CA GLU A 47 13.57 -5.53 31.16
C GLU A 47 13.40 -4.25 30.35
N SER A 48 14.26 -4.06 29.33
CA SER A 48 14.15 -2.93 28.42
C SER A 48 13.21 -3.24 27.25
N TRP A 49 12.32 -2.31 26.96
CA TRP A 49 11.28 -2.42 25.96
C TRP A 49 11.34 -1.28 24.94
N CYS A 50 10.94 -1.59 23.71
CA CYS A 50 10.68 -0.61 22.67
C CYS A 50 9.28 -0.80 22.11
N ALA A 51 8.45 0.23 22.19
CA ALA A 51 7.14 0.25 21.56
C ALA A 51 7.21 1.05 20.26
N ILE A 52 6.72 0.48 19.16
CA ILE A 52 6.55 1.15 17.86
C ILE A 52 5.08 1.52 17.71
N ASP A 53 4.77 2.81 17.73
CA ASP A 53 3.43 3.34 17.50
C ASP A 53 3.29 3.73 16.02
N THR A 54 2.34 3.13 15.31
CA THR A 54 2.13 3.33 13.88
C THR A 54 0.86 4.13 13.60
N PRO A 55 0.83 4.94 12.52
CA PRO A 55 -0.38 5.64 12.11
C PRO A 55 -1.53 4.67 11.86
N GLY A 56 -2.75 5.09 12.20
CA GLY A 56 -3.95 4.26 12.04
C GLY A 56 -4.72 4.52 10.74
N ALA A 57 -4.19 5.31 9.83
CA ALA A 57 -4.78 5.48 8.50
C ALA A 57 -4.43 4.28 7.62
N ASN A 58 -5.40 3.74 6.87
CA ASN A 58 -5.16 2.63 5.95
C ASN A 58 -4.11 2.98 4.88
N GLU A 59 -3.95 4.26 4.54
CA GLU A 59 -2.91 4.75 3.65
C GLU A 59 -1.49 4.55 4.20
N ALA A 60 -1.36 4.38 5.51
CA ALA A 60 -0.09 4.13 6.21
C ALA A 60 0.08 2.65 6.61
N LEU A 61 -0.74 1.73 6.08
CA LEU A 61 -0.69 0.30 6.42
C LEU A 61 0.71 -0.29 6.17
N ALA A 62 1.41 0.15 5.12
CA ALA A 62 2.77 -0.26 4.84
C ALA A 62 3.73 -0.01 6.02
N LEU A 63 3.59 1.11 6.72
CA LEU A 63 4.41 1.42 7.90
C LEU A 63 4.14 0.45 9.07
N ALA A 64 2.88 0.00 9.20
CA ALA A 64 2.52 -1.01 10.19
C ALA A 64 3.10 -2.38 9.82
N GLN A 65 3.03 -2.78 8.54
CA GLN A 65 3.67 -4.00 8.03
C GLN A 65 5.19 -3.97 8.25
N ASP A 66 5.83 -2.89 7.88
CA ASP A 66 7.28 -2.74 8.04
C ASP A 66 7.72 -2.79 9.52
N ALA A 67 6.93 -2.23 10.44
CA ALA A 67 7.18 -2.29 11.88
C ALA A 67 7.13 -3.72 12.45
N LEU A 68 6.34 -4.62 11.83
CA LEU A 68 6.29 -6.04 12.22
C LEU A 68 7.62 -6.78 11.99
N LEU A 69 8.50 -6.28 11.08
CA LEU A 69 9.86 -6.81 10.89
C LEU A 69 10.77 -6.62 12.12
N ALA A 70 10.44 -5.66 12.98
CA ALA A 70 11.20 -5.37 14.20
C ALA A 70 10.54 -5.92 15.46
N SER A 71 9.35 -6.52 15.36
CA SER A 71 8.47 -6.78 16.51
C SER A 71 8.43 -8.24 16.91
N ASP A 72 8.69 -8.49 18.19
CA ASP A 72 8.59 -9.82 18.81
C ASP A 72 7.12 -10.26 18.89
N ALA A 73 6.22 -9.28 19.17
CA ALA A 73 4.77 -9.41 19.17
C ALA A 73 4.12 -8.08 18.75
N CYS A 74 2.80 -8.07 18.54
CA CYS A 74 2.07 -6.85 18.29
C CYS A 74 0.80 -6.73 19.17
N ILE A 75 0.31 -5.50 19.30
CA ILE A 75 -0.99 -5.20 19.91
C ILE A 75 -1.88 -4.59 18.85
N LEU A 76 -3.00 -5.24 18.57
CA LEU A 76 -4.07 -4.67 17.76
C LEU A 76 -5.04 -3.91 18.69
N CYS A 77 -4.96 -2.58 18.63
CA CYS A 77 -5.82 -1.70 19.43
C CYS A 77 -7.09 -1.36 18.64
N VAL A 78 -8.25 -1.74 19.19
CA VAL A 78 -9.56 -1.58 18.55
C VAL A 78 -10.55 -0.82 19.43
N SER A 79 -11.59 -0.28 18.81
CA SER A 79 -12.74 0.36 19.47
C SER A 79 -13.66 -0.70 20.11
N PRO A 80 -14.42 -0.35 21.17
CA PRO A 80 -15.41 -1.24 21.77
C PRO A 80 -16.74 -1.29 20.98
N THR A 81 -16.73 -0.90 19.71
CA THR A 81 -17.91 -0.82 18.83
C THR A 81 -17.85 -1.96 17.81
N PRO A 82 -18.84 -2.88 17.75
CA PRO A 82 -18.84 -3.98 16.78
C PRO A 82 -18.78 -3.51 15.32
N ASP A 83 -19.45 -2.42 14.97
CA ASP A 83 -19.47 -1.87 13.61
C ASP A 83 -18.09 -1.36 13.16
N ASP A 84 -17.21 -0.99 14.11
CA ASP A 84 -15.85 -0.55 13.82
C ASP A 84 -14.88 -1.74 13.59
N ALA A 85 -15.29 -2.98 13.84
CA ALA A 85 -14.44 -4.16 13.69
C ALA A 85 -13.92 -4.31 12.26
N VAL A 86 -14.70 -3.93 11.26
CA VAL A 86 -14.29 -3.92 9.84
C VAL A 86 -13.04 -3.07 9.61
N LEU A 87 -12.85 -1.99 10.36
CA LEU A 87 -11.66 -1.12 10.25
C LEU A 87 -10.38 -1.84 10.67
N ALA A 88 -10.48 -2.90 11.47
CA ALA A 88 -9.35 -3.74 11.88
C ALA A 88 -8.96 -4.79 10.83
N ALA A 89 -9.83 -5.09 9.84
CA ALA A 89 -9.61 -6.14 8.86
C ALA A 89 -8.27 -6.04 8.10
N PRO A 90 -7.80 -4.87 7.61
CA PRO A 90 -6.50 -4.76 6.95
C PRO A 90 -5.33 -5.09 7.88
N TYR A 91 -5.44 -4.74 9.16
CA TYR A 91 -4.41 -5.01 10.16
C TYR A 91 -4.37 -6.49 10.54
N LEU A 92 -5.53 -7.14 10.74
CA LEU A 92 -5.60 -8.58 10.98
C LEU A 92 -4.97 -9.36 9.82
N ARG A 93 -5.29 -8.99 8.58
CA ARG A 93 -4.67 -9.58 7.38
C ARG A 93 -3.14 -9.44 7.41
N ALA A 94 -2.62 -8.26 7.73
CA ALA A 94 -1.17 -8.01 7.80
C ALA A 94 -0.49 -8.80 8.93
N ILE A 95 -1.13 -8.89 10.11
CA ILE A 95 -0.66 -9.66 11.26
C ILE A 95 -0.57 -11.14 10.92
N GLU A 96 -1.62 -11.72 10.36
CA GLU A 96 -1.66 -13.12 9.95
C GLU A 96 -0.62 -13.45 8.88
N ALA A 97 -0.53 -12.62 7.85
CA ALA A 97 0.46 -12.79 6.79
C ALA A 97 1.92 -12.74 7.30
N SER A 98 2.18 -11.91 8.33
CA SER A 98 3.51 -11.80 8.96
C SER A 98 3.83 -12.93 9.94
N GLY A 99 2.82 -13.70 10.38
CA GLY A 99 2.95 -14.68 11.46
C GLY A 99 3.37 -14.05 12.80
N THR A 100 3.13 -12.75 13.00
CA THR A 100 3.49 -12.06 14.25
C THR A 100 2.49 -12.38 15.35
N PRO A 101 2.92 -12.92 16.51
CA PRO A 101 2.05 -13.12 17.65
C PRO A 101 1.36 -11.83 18.07
N CYS A 102 0.03 -11.89 18.21
CA CYS A 102 -0.80 -10.71 18.42
C CYS A 102 -1.64 -10.82 19.68
N LEU A 103 -1.78 -9.69 20.38
CA LEU A 103 -2.79 -9.51 21.42
C LEU A 103 -3.76 -8.43 20.93
N VAL A 104 -5.06 -8.69 21.00
CA VAL A 104 -6.08 -7.65 20.78
C VAL A 104 -6.32 -6.90 22.09
N PHE A 105 -6.34 -5.59 22.01
CA PHE A 105 -6.72 -4.72 23.11
C PHE A 105 -7.95 -3.88 22.72
N ILE A 106 -9.11 -4.24 23.29
CA ILE A 106 -10.33 -3.45 23.13
C ILE A 106 -10.23 -2.27 24.09
N ASN A 107 -9.93 -1.08 23.53
CA ASN A 107 -9.71 0.15 24.27
C ASN A 107 -11.02 0.95 24.44
N ARG A 108 -11.00 1.96 25.34
CA ARG A 108 -12.12 2.90 25.54
C ARG A 108 -13.40 2.23 26.02
N ILE A 109 -13.27 1.21 26.88
CA ILE A 109 -14.42 0.52 27.47
C ILE A 109 -15.24 1.39 28.45
N ASP A 110 -14.73 2.57 28.78
CA ASP A 110 -15.42 3.66 29.49
C ASP A 110 -16.49 4.34 28.62
N GLU A 111 -16.45 4.14 27.31
CA GLU A 111 -17.45 4.60 26.33
C GLU A 111 -18.17 3.37 25.71
N PRO A 112 -18.95 2.58 26.47
CA PRO A 112 -19.48 1.34 25.93
C PRO A 112 -20.55 1.60 24.87
N ARG A 113 -20.36 1.00 23.69
CA ARG A 113 -21.30 1.06 22.55
C ARG A 113 -21.74 -0.34 22.09
N GLY A 114 -21.69 -1.32 22.99
CA GLY A 114 -22.07 -2.70 22.70
C GLY A 114 -21.54 -3.69 23.74
N ARG A 115 -21.78 -4.97 23.48
CA ARG A 115 -21.22 -6.05 24.30
C ARG A 115 -19.84 -6.44 23.76
N LEU A 116 -18.86 -6.72 24.62
CA LEU A 116 -17.52 -7.13 24.21
C LEU A 116 -17.54 -8.42 23.35
N ARG A 117 -18.44 -9.35 23.63
CA ARG A 117 -18.64 -10.57 22.82
C ARG A 117 -19.02 -10.24 21.37
N ASP A 118 -19.86 -9.21 21.15
CA ASP A 118 -20.26 -8.80 19.80
C ASP A 118 -19.07 -8.19 19.02
N VAL A 119 -18.19 -7.45 19.71
CA VAL A 119 -16.95 -6.92 19.11
C VAL A 119 -16.01 -8.07 18.72
N ILE A 120 -15.85 -9.08 19.58
CA ILE A 120 -15.00 -10.25 19.31
C ILE A 120 -15.57 -11.04 18.13
N ALA A 121 -16.88 -11.31 18.13
CA ALA A 121 -17.55 -12.02 17.03
C ALA A 121 -17.39 -11.27 15.69
N ALA A 122 -17.52 -9.94 15.69
CA ALA A 122 -17.33 -9.11 14.51
C ALA A 122 -15.87 -9.17 14.02
N LEU A 123 -14.88 -9.09 14.91
CA LEU A 123 -13.46 -9.24 14.56
C LEU A 123 -13.13 -10.64 14.03
N GLN A 124 -13.75 -11.70 14.59
CA GLN A 124 -13.53 -13.09 14.19
C GLN A 124 -13.91 -13.34 12.72
N THR A 125 -14.76 -12.50 12.13
CA THR A 125 -15.10 -12.61 10.70
C THR A 125 -13.91 -12.31 9.79
N TYR A 126 -12.88 -11.61 10.29
CA TYR A 126 -11.68 -11.19 9.57
C TYR A 126 -10.40 -11.90 10.01
N SER A 127 -10.49 -12.86 10.95
CA SER A 127 -9.34 -13.61 11.45
C SER A 127 -9.51 -15.11 11.26
N ASN A 128 -8.44 -15.78 10.78
CA ASN A 128 -8.35 -17.23 10.72
C ASN A 128 -7.99 -17.84 12.08
N HIS A 129 -7.28 -17.06 12.92
CA HIS A 129 -6.96 -17.48 14.28
C HIS A 129 -8.14 -17.22 15.22
N PRO A 130 -8.44 -18.13 16.16
CA PRO A 130 -9.43 -17.89 17.20
C PRO A 130 -9.05 -16.67 18.06
N LEU A 131 -10.03 -15.79 18.29
CA LEU A 131 -9.91 -14.68 19.22
C LEU A 131 -10.39 -15.14 20.58
N VAL A 132 -9.48 -15.38 21.53
CA VAL A 132 -9.76 -15.97 22.83
C VAL A 132 -9.89 -14.90 23.90
N LEU A 133 -11.09 -14.75 24.46
CA LEU A 133 -11.33 -13.80 25.54
C LEU A 133 -10.56 -14.22 26.81
N ARG A 134 -9.81 -13.28 27.39
CA ARG A 134 -8.96 -13.51 28.57
C ARG A 134 -9.52 -12.88 29.85
N GLN A 135 -10.56 -12.07 29.74
CA GLN A 135 -11.11 -11.31 30.85
C GLN A 135 -12.63 -11.15 30.71
N VAL A 136 -13.35 -11.20 31.83
CA VAL A 136 -14.78 -10.86 31.91
C VAL A 136 -14.92 -9.48 32.57
N PRO A 137 -15.78 -8.58 32.03
CA PRO A 137 -16.02 -7.28 32.63
C PRO A 137 -16.87 -7.39 33.88
N ILE A 138 -16.47 -6.71 34.97
CA ILE A 138 -17.25 -6.43 36.13
C ILE A 138 -18.03 -5.14 35.86
N ARG A 139 -19.37 -5.18 36.02
CA ARG A 139 -20.24 -4.05 35.68
C ARG A 139 -21.00 -3.54 36.88
N GLU A 140 -21.21 -2.24 36.92
CA GLU A 140 -22.19 -1.56 37.76
C GLU A 140 -23.16 -0.82 36.82
N GLY A 141 -24.37 -1.41 36.64
CA GLY A 141 -25.28 -0.99 35.58
C GLY A 141 -24.63 -1.21 34.19
N ASP A 142 -24.60 -0.16 33.38
CA ASP A 142 -23.98 -0.21 32.04
C ASP A 142 -22.47 0.08 32.03
N THR A 143 -21.92 0.51 33.19
CA THR A 143 -20.50 0.91 33.27
C THR A 143 -19.61 -0.28 33.64
N ILE A 144 -18.48 -0.43 32.96
CA ILE A 144 -17.46 -1.42 33.30
C ILE A 144 -16.52 -0.81 34.35
N VAL A 145 -16.61 -1.38 35.59
CA VAL A 145 -15.85 -0.89 36.75
C VAL A 145 -14.66 -1.77 37.11
N GLY A 146 -14.47 -2.89 36.41
CA GLY A 146 -13.38 -3.81 36.68
C GLY A 146 -13.32 -4.95 35.67
N SER A 147 -12.45 -5.91 35.94
CA SER A 147 -12.34 -7.15 35.16
C SER A 147 -11.93 -8.33 36.02
N CYS A 148 -12.43 -9.53 35.69
CA CYS A 148 -11.93 -10.79 36.18
C CYS A 148 -11.07 -11.46 35.11
N ASP A 149 -9.89 -11.95 35.48
CA ASP A 149 -8.97 -12.68 34.60
C ASP A 149 -9.35 -14.17 34.62
N LEU A 150 -9.64 -14.73 33.46
CA LEU A 150 -10.15 -16.09 33.29
C LEU A 150 -9.13 -17.21 33.58
N ILE A 151 -7.83 -16.90 33.60
CA ILE A 151 -6.82 -17.90 33.96
C ILE A 151 -6.58 -17.95 35.46
N SER A 152 -6.37 -16.76 36.07
CA SER A 152 -6.06 -16.67 37.50
C SER A 152 -7.29 -16.51 38.41
N GLU A 153 -8.47 -16.35 37.80
CA GLU A 153 -9.76 -16.16 38.50
C GLU A 153 -9.76 -14.96 39.46
N ARG A 154 -8.82 -14.02 39.25
CA ARG A 154 -8.67 -12.84 40.09
C ARG A 154 -9.47 -11.68 39.53
N ALA A 155 -10.28 -11.05 40.38
CA ALA A 155 -11.09 -9.90 40.05
C ALA A 155 -10.38 -8.60 40.47
N TRP A 156 -10.40 -7.63 39.56
CA TRP A 156 -9.77 -6.32 39.76
C TRP A 156 -10.77 -5.20 39.53
N ARG A 157 -10.91 -4.30 40.53
CA ARG A 157 -11.72 -3.09 40.40
C ARG A 157 -10.84 -1.93 39.99
N TYR A 158 -11.23 -1.21 38.94
CA TYR A 158 -10.53 -0.03 38.47
C TYR A 158 -10.65 1.13 39.45
N ARG A 159 -9.59 1.93 39.56
CA ARG A 159 -9.52 3.13 40.39
C ARG A 159 -8.93 4.26 39.60
N GLU A 160 -9.58 5.42 39.61
CA GLU A 160 -9.08 6.58 38.91
C GLU A 160 -7.76 7.06 39.52
N GLY A 161 -6.74 7.21 38.67
CA GLY A 161 -5.41 7.68 39.10
C GLY A 161 -4.63 6.77 40.03
N GLN A 162 -5.10 5.55 40.32
CA GLN A 162 -4.45 4.58 41.20
C GLN A 162 -4.41 3.18 40.58
N PRO A 163 -3.50 2.29 41.03
CA PRO A 163 -3.54 0.89 40.64
C PRO A 163 -4.87 0.23 40.96
N SER A 164 -5.36 -0.64 40.07
CA SER A 164 -6.58 -1.43 40.28
C SER A 164 -6.50 -2.26 41.59
N ALA A 165 -7.57 -2.34 42.35
CA ALA A 165 -7.62 -3.10 43.57
C ALA A 165 -8.09 -4.55 43.32
N LEU A 166 -7.46 -5.50 44.00
CA LEU A 166 -7.94 -6.87 44.06
C LEU A 166 -9.25 -6.89 44.88
N VAL A 167 -10.28 -7.51 44.35
CA VAL A 167 -11.60 -7.64 44.99
C VAL A 167 -12.08 -9.08 44.86
N GLU A 168 -13.05 -9.44 45.70
CA GLU A 168 -13.82 -10.69 45.51
C GLU A 168 -14.70 -10.54 44.27
N LEU A 169 -14.90 -11.63 43.54
CA LEU A 169 -15.73 -11.63 42.36
C LEU A 169 -17.21 -11.39 42.77
N PRO A 170 -17.86 -10.35 42.19
CA PRO A 170 -19.27 -10.08 42.51
C PRO A 170 -20.16 -11.27 42.12
N PRO A 171 -21.20 -11.61 42.96
CA PRO A 171 -22.07 -12.76 42.72
C PRO A 171 -22.76 -12.78 41.36
N ASP A 172 -23.11 -11.62 40.82
CA ASP A 172 -23.72 -11.44 39.51
C ASP A 172 -22.75 -11.66 38.33
N THR A 173 -21.48 -11.76 38.61
CA THR A 173 -20.40 -11.97 37.61
C THR A 173 -19.90 -13.42 37.62
N ILE A 174 -20.14 -14.21 38.68
CA ILE A 174 -19.65 -15.58 38.84
C ILE A 174 -20.11 -16.49 37.69
N GLU A 175 -21.40 -16.51 37.39
CA GLU A 175 -21.96 -17.36 36.33
C GLU A 175 -21.37 -17.02 34.96
N ARG A 176 -21.20 -15.73 34.67
CA ARG A 176 -20.57 -15.25 33.40
C ARG A 176 -19.09 -15.58 33.34
N GLU A 177 -18.42 -15.58 34.47
CA GLU A 177 -16.99 -15.95 34.55
C GLU A 177 -16.85 -17.44 34.26
N HIS A 178 -17.61 -18.29 34.89
CA HIS A 178 -17.60 -19.72 34.64
C HIS A 178 -17.91 -20.07 33.18
N GLU A 179 -18.95 -19.45 32.60
CA GLU A 179 -19.31 -19.64 31.20
C GLU A 179 -18.15 -19.24 30.27
N ALA A 180 -17.57 -18.03 30.46
CA ALA A 180 -16.50 -17.53 29.63
C ALA A 180 -15.18 -18.31 29.82
N ARG A 181 -14.93 -18.83 31.05
CA ARG A 181 -13.79 -19.68 31.34
C ARG A 181 -13.91 -21.02 30.61
N SER A 182 -15.09 -21.66 30.68
CA SER A 182 -15.34 -22.91 29.94
C SER A 182 -15.16 -22.72 28.46
N GLU A 183 -15.71 -21.65 27.85
CA GLU A 183 -15.51 -21.31 26.44
C GLU A 183 -14.03 -21.08 26.10
N MET A 184 -13.28 -20.39 26.96
CA MET A 184 -11.84 -20.19 26.78
C MET A 184 -11.07 -21.53 26.83
N LEU A 185 -11.36 -22.41 27.77
CA LEU A 185 -10.71 -23.71 27.91
C LEU A 185 -11.02 -24.62 26.72
N GLU A 186 -12.26 -24.66 26.24
CA GLU A 186 -12.65 -25.37 25.03
C GLU A 186 -11.86 -24.87 23.81
N GLN A 187 -11.74 -23.55 23.60
CA GLN A 187 -10.95 -22.98 22.50
C GLN A 187 -9.45 -23.30 22.61
N LEU A 188 -8.88 -23.33 23.81
CA LEU A 188 -7.47 -23.69 24.03
C LEU A 188 -7.23 -25.18 23.85
N SER A 189 -8.20 -26.04 24.17
CA SER A 189 -8.10 -27.50 24.05
C SER A 189 -7.99 -27.98 22.59
N GLU A 190 -8.43 -27.18 21.62
CA GLU A 190 -8.22 -27.45 20.20
C GLU A 190 -6.71 -27.52 19.81
N PHE A 191 -5.84 -26.97 20.68
CA PHE A 191 -4.39 -26.87 20.45
C PHE A 191 -3.55 -27.59 21.51
N ASP A 192 -4.18 -28.33 22.43
CA ASP A 192 -3.50 -29.04 23.52
C ASP A 192 -4.27 -30.32 23.93
N ASP A 193 -3.73 -31.47 23.55
CA ASP A 193 -4.37 -32.76 23.78
C ASP A 193 -4.58 -33.08 25.27
N TRP A 194 -3.62 -32.68 26.13
CA TRP A 194 -3.75 -32.88 27.57
C TRP A 194 -4.93 -32.08 28.15
N LEU A 195 -5.07 -30.81 27.73
CA LEU A 195 -6.21 -29.98 28.15
C LEU A 195 -7.54 -30.56 27.67
N LEU A 196 -7.57 -31.06 26.44
CA LEU A 196 -8.74 -31.74 25.89
C LEU A 196 -9.14 -32.96 26.73
N GLU A 197 -8.18 -33.81 27.13
CA GLU A 197 -8.43 -34.98 27.99
C GLU A 197 -8.97 -34.57 29.36
N GLU A 198 -8.39 -33.56 30.02
CA GLU A 198 -8.87 -33.05 31.30
C GLU A 198 -10.33 -32.55 31.22
N LEU A 199 -10.69 -31.84 30.15
CA LEU A 199 -12.03 -31.35 29.93
C LEU A 199 -13.05 -32.47 29.65
N ILE A 200 -12.66 -33.51 28.90
CA ILE A 200 -13.51 -34.67 28.63
C ILE A 200 -13.79 -35.45 29.93
N GLU A 201 -12.80 -35.49 30.84
CA GLU A 201 -12.93 -36.15 32.12
C GLU A 201 -13.58 -35.28 33.23
N ASP A 202 -14.10 -34.10 32.87
CA ASP A 202 -14.73 -33.11 33.73
C ASP A 202 -13.83 -32.71 34.92
N ARG A 203 -12.52 -32.56 34.66
CA ARG A 203 -11.54 -32.11 35.66
C ARG A 203 -11.22 -30.62 35.43
N GLU A 204 -11.05 -29.92 36.55
CA GLU A 204 -10.61 -28.52 36.52
C GLU A 204 -9.07 -28.42 36.50
N PRO A 205 -8.45 -27.94 35.39
CA PRO A 205 -7.00 -27.78 35.33
C PRO A 205 -6.54 -26.63 36.24
N ALA A 206 -5.34 -26.81 36.84
CA ALA A 206 -4.75 -25.77 37.69
C ALA A 206 -4.41 -24.50 36.85
N SER A 207 -4.62 -23.32 37.42
CA SER A 207 -4.40 -22.01 36.76
C SER A 207 -2.99 -21.86 36.22
N ASP A 208 -1.95 -22.40 36.88
CA ASP A 208 -0.55 -22.35 36.40
C ASP A 208 -0.36 -23.17 35.13
N THR A 209 -1.03 -24.33 35.01
CA THR A 209 -0.99 -25.17 33.82
C THR A 209 -1.70 -24.48 32.64
N ILE A 210 -2.91 -23.93 32.89
CA ILE A 210 -3.63 -23.15 31.87
C ILE A 210 -2.78 -21.97 31.40
N PHE A 211 -2.10 -21.30 32.31
CA PHE A 211 -1.20 -20.19 31.97
C PHE A 211 -0.04 -20.64 31.07
N ALA A 212 0.59 -21.78 31.39
CA ALA A 212 1.67 -22.33 30.59
C ALA A 212 1.20 -22.73 29.17
N ILE A 213 0.06 -23.40 29.06
CA ILE A 213 -0.59 -23.78 27.80
C ILE A 213 -0.91 -22.51 26.98
N SER A 214 -1.61 -21.56 27.56
CA SER A 214 -1.98 -20.31 26.87
C SER A 214 -0.75 -19.53 26.37
N SER A 215 0.32 -19.45 27.19
CA SER A 215 1.57 -18.79 26.81
C SER A 215 2.26 -19.53 25.66
N ARG A 216 2.26 -20.87 25.63
CA ARG A 216 2.80 -21.66 24.54
C ARG A 216 2.03 -21.42 23.24
N ILE A 217 0.70 -21.54 23.29
CA ILE A 217 -0.19 -21.41 22.14
C ILE A 217 -0.07 -19.99 21.50
N LEU A 218 0.07 -18.94 22.32
CA LEU A 218 0.32 -17.58 21.79
C LEU A 218 1.70 -17.47 21.14
N LYS A 219 2.76 -18.01 21.76
CA LYS A 219 4.11 -18.00 21.18
C LYS A 219 4.17 -18.74 19.83
N GLU A 220 3.37 -19.79 19.69
CA GLU A 220 3.18 -20.55 18.45
C GLU A 220 2.23 -19.85 17.45
N ASN A 221 1.69 -18.69 17.81
CA ASN A 221 0.74 -17.92 17.00
C ASN A 221 -0.50 -18.72 16.58
N ARG A 222 -1.05 -19.55 17.48
CA ARG A 222 -2.26 -20.37 17.22
C ARG A 222 -3.55 -19.65 17.54
N VAL A 223 -3.54 -18.77 18.54
CA VAL A 223 -4.69 -17.97 18.99
C VAL A 223 -4.31 -16.51 19.17
N ILE A 224 -5.30 -15.65 19.20
CA ILE A 224 -5.16 -14.22 19.48
C ILE A 224 -5.89 -13.92 20.81
N PRO A 225 -5.16 -13.74 21.93
CA PRO A 225 -5.77 -13.34 23.19
C PRO A 225 -6.39 -11.95 23.12
N VAL A 226 -7.60 -11.82 23.67
CA VAL A 226 -8.33 -10.54 23.72
C VAL A 226 -8.37 -10.03 25.15
N LEU A 227 -7.83 -8.84 25.34
CA LEU A 227 -7.85 -8.06 26.58
C LEU A 227 -8.62 -6.76 26.33
N PHE A 228 -9.06 -6.12 27.40
CA PHE A 228 -9.75 -4.85 27.28
C PHE A 228 -9.35 -3.86 28.39
N GLY A 229 -9.63 -2.59 28.15
CA GLY A 229 -9.34 -1.52 29.11
C GLY A 229 -9.70 -0.14 28.59
N ALA A 230 -9.34 0.88 29.39
CA ALA A 230 -9.41 2.29 29.02
C ALA A 230 -8.05 2.94 29.26
N ALA A 231 -7.30 3.13 28.20
CA ALA A 231 -5.94 3.66 28.28
C ALA A 231 -5.90 5.07 28.90
N SER A 232 -6.92 5.92 28.64
CA SER A 232 -7.08 7.24 29.25
C SER A 232 -7.00 7.21 30.78
N HIS A 233 -7.65 6.22 31.38
CA HIS A 233 -7.75 6.00 32.83
C HIS A 233 -6.72 5.01 33.38
N SER A 234 -5.81 4.50 32.54
CA SER A 234 -4.84 3.43 32.89
C SER A 234 -5.48 2.09 33.26
N ASN A 235 -6.77 1.88 32.93
CA ASN A 235 -7.50 0.64 33.20
C ASN A 235 -7.04 -0.47 32.25
N GLY A 236 -6.72 -1.66 32.77
CA GLY A 236 -6.26 -2.81 31.99
C GLY A 236 -4.78 -2.77 31.56
N ILE A 237 -4.10 -1.62 31.65
CA ILE A 237 -2.75 -1.41 31.14
C ILE A 237 -1.71 -2.33 31.79
N MET A 238 -1.72 -2.44 33.12
CA MET A 238 -0.81 -3.33 33.85
C MET A 238 -1.03 -4.80 33.45
N ARG A 239 -2.28 -5.22 33.21
CA ARG A 239 -2.57 -6.59 32.79
C ARG A 239 -2.05 -6.87 31.38
N LEU A 240 -2.26 -5.94 30.45
CA LEU A 240 -1.72 -6.02 29.10
C LEU A 240 -0.19 -6.08 29.11
N MET A 241 0.49 -5.23 29.91
CA MET A 241 1.95 -5.26 30.00
C MET A 241 2.47 -6.58 30.59
N LYS A 242 1.76 -7.16 31.57
CA LYS A 242 2.09 -8.49 32.10
C LYS A 242 1.90 -9.58 31.06
N ALA A 243 0.83 -9.54 30.27
CA ALA A 243 0.60 -10.48 29.17
C ALA A 243 1.74 -10.39 28.13
N LEU A 244 2.09 -9.20 27.70
CA LEU A 244 3.26 -8.98 26.81
C LEU A 244 4.55 -9.57 27.39
N ARG A 245 4.81 -9.32 28.68
CA ARG A 245 6.04 -9.75 29.35
C ARG A 245 6.16 -11.26 29.40
N HIS A 246 5.09 -11.96 29.72
CA HIS A 246 5.10 -13.41 29.99
C HIS A 246 4.75 -14.26 28.76
N GLU A 247 3.88 -13.77 27.91
CA GLU A 247 3.28 -14.55 26.84
C GLU A 247 3.90 -14.24 25.45
N ALA A 248 4.42 -13.00 25.22
CA ALA A 248 5.08 -12.70 23.97
C ALA A 248 6.41 -13.48 23.82
N PRO A 249 6.76 -13.93 22.61
CA PRO A 249 8.00 -14.68 22.38
C PRO A 249 9.26 -13.79 22.62
N PRO A 250 10.42 -14.41 22.86
CA PRO A 250 11.70 -13.69 22.96
C PRO A 250 12.16 -13.19 21.58
N ALA A 251 13.07 -12.21 21.58
CA ALA A 251 13.63 -11.62 20.36
C ALA A 251 14.25 -12.64 19.37
N ALA A 252 14.78 -13.75 19.87
CA ALA A 252 15.31 -14.83 19.03
C ALA A 252 14.25 -15.43 18.10
N ALA A 253 13.00 -15.59 18.58
CA ALA A 253 11.91 -16.14 17.79
C ALA A 253 11.54 -15.27 16.57
N LEU A 254 11.74 -13.95 16.65
CA LEU A 254 11.56 -13.06 15.50
C LEU A 254 12.54 -13.41 14.37
N ARG A 255 13.81 -13.65 14.69
CA ARG A 255 14.83 -14.00 13.71
C ARG A 255 14.47 -15.30 12.98
N THR A 256 14.04 -16.33 13.72
CA THR A 256 13.56 -17.61 13.17
C THR A 256 12.34 -17.41 12.26
N ARG A 257 11.37 -16.60 12.68
CA ARG A 257 10.18 -16.27 11.88
C ARG A 257 10.53 -15.59 10.56
N LEU A 258 11.43 -14.62 10.59
CA LEU A 258 11.90 -13.91 9.39
C LEU A 258 12.67 -14.82 8.44
N ALA A 259 13.47 -15.72 8.96
CA ALA A 259 14.17 -16.73 8.16
C ALA A 259 13.19 -17.70 7.48
N GLY A 260 12.16 -18.15 8.19
CA GLY A 260 11.13 -19.04 7.65
C GLY A 260 10.27 -18.41 6.54
N SER A 261 10.15 -17.07 6.53
CA SER A 261 9.42 -16.31 5.51
C SER A 261 10.31 -15.75 4.39
N SER A 262 11.58 -16.14 4.33
CA SER A 262 12.57 -15.66 3.36
C SER A 262 13.50 -16.78 2.91
N ALA A 263 14.17 -16.60 1.78
CA ALA A 263 15.13 -17.59 1.24
C ALA A 263 16.53 -17.47 1.88
N ILE A 264 16.63 -17.01 3.13
CA ILE A 264 17.90 -16.77 3.82
C ILE A 264 18.04 -17.65 5.07
N GLN A 265 19.25 -18.15 5.32
CA GLN A 265 19.52 -18.88 6.56
C GLN A 265 19.44 -17.97 7.79
N GLU A 266 18.80 -18.44 8.84
CA GLU A 266 18.60 -17.69 10.08
C GLU A 266 19.91 -17.11 10.64
N THR A 267 20.97 -17.90 10.69
CA THR A 267 22.29 -17.50 11.21
C THR A 267 22.93 -16.37 10.42
N ALA A 268 22.58 -16.19 9.16
CA ALA A 268 23.11 -15.12 8.31
C ALA A 268 22.44 -13.75 8.57
N ILE A 269 21.22 -13.73 9.13
CA ILE A 269 20.50 -12.47 9.41
C ILE A 269 21.14 -11.79 10.62
N SER A 270 21.82 -10.68 10.40
CA SER A 270 22.45 -9.88 11.47
C SER A 270 21.52 -8.81 12.02
N ALA A 271 20.62 -8.29 11.19
CA ALA A 271 19.65 -7.26 11.57
C ALA A 271 18.46 -7.21 10.57
N ALA A 272 17.40 -6.48 10.91
CA ALA A 272 16.35 -6.07 9.99
C ALA A 272 16.21 -4.54 10.02
N SER A 273 16.25 -3.91 8.86
CA SER A 273 15.82 -2.51 8.72
C SER A 273 14.32 -2.49 8.46
N PHE A 274 13.58 -1.64 9.14
CA PHE A 274 12.12 -1.63 9.05
C PHE A 274 11.52 -0.27 8.69
N HIS A 275 12.28 0.80 8.83
CA HIS A 275 11.83 2.14 8.46
C HIS A 275 13.00 3.02 8.06
N ALA A 276 12.84 3.82 7.01
CA ALA A 276 13.82 4.82 6.61
C ALA A 276 13.13 6.14 6.29
N TYR A 277 13.82 7.24 6.59
CA TYR A 277 13.32 8.58 6.29
C TYR A 277 14.47 9.58 6.17
N HIS A 278 14.19 10.71 5.54
CA HIS A 278 15.16 11.80 5.41
C HIS A 278 14.91 12.87 6.47
N ARG A 279 16.01 13.35 7.07
CA ARG A 279 16.01 14.46 8.03
C ARG A 279 16.78 15.64 7.47
N ALA A 280 16.26 16.84 7.63
CA ALA A 280 16.96 18.06 7.23
C ALA A 280 18.35 18.10 7.93
N ASN A 281 19.40 18.42 7.19
CA ASN A 281 20.79 18.54 7.63
C ASN A 281 21.45 17.24 8.16
N VAL A 282 20.73 16.12 8.26
CA VAL A 282 21.25 14.82 8.70
C VAL A 282 21.37 13.84 7.54
N GLY A 283 20.44 13.87 6.61
CA GLY A 283 20.32 12.92 5.51
C GLY A 283 19.44 11.72 5.87
N LYS A 284 19.68 10.59 5.18
CA LYS A 284 18.94 9.34 5.38
C LYS A 284 19.19 8.78 6.77
N THR A 285 18.11 8.45 7.46
CA THR A 285 18.10 7.77 8.76
C THR A 285 17.37 6.45 8.57
N VAL A 286 17.98 5.35 9.02
CA VAL A 286 17.41 4.00 8.89
C VAL A 286 17.24 3.41 10.29
N LEU A 287 16.02 2.97 10.62
CA LEU A 287 15.71 2.28 11.87
C LEU A 287 15.93 0.77 11.71
N ILE A 288 16.67 0.20 12.65
CA ILE A 288 17.20 -1.16 12.54
C ILE A 288 16.96 -1.92 13.85
N ARG A 289 16.50 -3.17 13.73
CA ARG A 289 16.45 -4.18 14.79
C ARG A 289 17.68 -5.06 14.70
N ALA A 290 18.53 -5.09 15.72
CA ALA A 290 19.70 -5.96 15.77
C ALA A 290 19.34 -7.40 16.17
N PHE A 291 19.93 -8.39 15.51
CA PHE A 291 19.85 -9.82 15.87
C PHE A 291 21.22 -10.37 16.27
N ALA A 292 22.30 -9.68 15.91
CA ALA A 292 23.67 -10.03 16.28
C ALA A 292 24.25 -8.97 17.23
N ASP A 293 25.15 -9.40 18.11
CA ASP A 293 25.93 -8.50 18.96
C ASP A 293 27.07 -7.86 18.18
N GLY A 294 27.57 -6.74 18.69
CA GLY A 294 28.80 -6.14 18.21
C GLY A 294 28.66 -5.17 17.05
N LEU A 295 27.44 -4.86 16.59
CA LEU A 295 27.21 -3.80 15.62
C LEU A 295 27.65 -2.45 16.21
N LYS A 296 28.48 -1.70 15.47
CA LYS A 296 29.00 -0.39 15.85
C LYS A 296 29.26 0.46 14.62
N GLN A 297 29.47 1.74 14.81
CA GLN A 297 29.95 2.61 13.72
C GLN A 297 31.21 2.02 13.07
N GLY A 298 31.25 1.97 11.75
CA GLY A 298 32.35 1.39 10.99
C GLY A 298 32.26 -0.12 10.77
N ALA A 299 31.29 -0.84 11.39
CA ALA A 299 31.06 -2.25 11.11
C ALA A 299 30.41 -2.47 9.74
N SER A 300 30.65 -3.65 9.15
CA SER A 300 29.99 -4.04 7.89
C SER A 300 28.57 -4.54 8.16
N LEU A 301 27.59 -3.99 7.45
CA LEU A 301 26.19 -4.42 7.47
C LEU A 301 25.52 -4.05 6.15
N GLY A 302 24.78 -5.01 5.55
CA GLY A 302 24.07 -4.75 4.31
C GLY A 302 24.96 -4.53 3.08
N GLY A 303 26.21 -5.03 3.11
CA GLY A 303 27.18 -4.86 2.02
C GLY A 303 27.91 -3.52 2.03
N GLY A 304 27.79 -2.73 3.10
CA GLY A 304 28.49 -1.45 3.26
C GLY A 304 28.88 -1.18 4.71
N THR A 305 29.43 -0.01 4.96
CA THR A 305 29.91 0.41 6.28
C THR A 305 28.86 1.24 7.01
N LEU A 306 28.53 0.88 8.25
CA LEU A 306 27.62 1.63 9.10
C LEU A 306 28.18 3.02 9.44
N GLY A 307 27.37 4.04 9.19
CA GLY A 307 27.61 5.39 9.67
C GLY A 307 27.40 5.55 11.20
N PRO A 308 27.29 6.78 11.69
CA PRO A 308 27.01 7.04 13.11
C PRO A 308 25.70 6.40 13.56
N LEU A 309 25.70 5.84 14.78
CA LEU A 309 24.54 5.17 15.38
C LEU A 309 23.94 6.04 16.49
N GLN A 310 22.62 5.98 16.63
CA GLN A 310 21.84 6.66 17.68
C GLN A 310 20.85 5.70 18.34
N GLU A 311 20.59 5.91 19.63
CA GLU A 311 19.47 5.27 20.34
C GLU A 311 18.16 5.68 19.67
N ALA A 312 17.28 4.72 19.42
CA ALA A 312 16.05 4.97 18.66
C ALA A 312 15.07 5.89 19.41
N GLY A 313 14.97 5.76 20.74
CA GLY A 313 14.07 6.56 21.57
C GLY A 313 14.63 7.94 21.96
N SER A 314 15.89 8.04 22.33
CA SER A 314 16.47 9.29 22.82
C SER A 314 17.20 10.13 21.76
N GLY A 315 17.59 9.50 20.63
CA GLY A 315 18.45 10.12 19.63
C GLY A 315 19.90 10.37 20.07
N LYS A 316 20.31 9.86 21.22
CA LYS A 316 21.67 10.01 21.73
C LYS A 316 22.65 9.16 20.91
N PRO A 317 23.86 9.64 20.64
CA PRO A 317 24.90 8.85 19.98
C PRO A 317 25.24 7.57 20.75
N ILE A 318 25.37 6.45 20.04
CA ILE A 318 25.87 5.19 20.60
C ILE A 318 27.39 5.14 20.37
N GLY A 319 28.17 5.30 21.45
CA GLY A 319 29.64 5.26 21.37
C GLY A 319 30.27 3.87 21.45
N GLY A 320 29.46 2.85 21.72
CA GLY A 320 29.88 1.44 21.87
C GLY A 320 29.27 0.51 20.86
N THR A 321 29.16 -0.75 21.23
CA THR A 321 28.51 -1.81 20.43
C THR A 321 27.03 -1.92 20.77
N VAL A 322 26.21 -2.18 19.74
CA VAL A 322 24.79 -2.50 19.88
C VAL A 322 24.67 -3.98 20.27
N GLN A 323 23.79 -4.26 21.21
CA GLN A 323 23.47 -5.63 21.64
C GLN A 323 22.35 -6.23 20.78
N ALA A 324 22.35 -7.54 20.63
CA ALA A 324 21.26 -8.27 20.01
C ALA A 324 19.92 -7.94 20.70
N GLY A 325 18.87 -7.78 19.89
CA GLY A 325 17.56 -7.37 20.37
C GLY A 325 17.38 -5.84 20.54
N SER A 326 18.38 -5.01 20.32
CA SER A 326 18.23 -3.54 20.39
C SER A 326 17.63 -2.97 19.11
N VAL A 327 16.88 -1.87 19.26
CA VAL A 327 16.44 -1.02 18.15
C VAL A 327 17.29 0.24 18.15
N PHE A 328 17.83 0.61 16.98
CA PHE A 328 18.71 1.77 16.85
C PHE A 328 18.52 2.46 15.50
N ALA A 329 19.00 3.69 15.39
CA ALA A 329 19.03 4.45 14.15
C ALA A 329 20.45 4.51 13.58
N ALA A 330 20.62 4.16 12.29
CA ALA A 330 21.84 4.37 11.54
C ALA A 330 21.70 5.63 10.68
N LEU A 331 22.66 6.54 10.80
CA LEU A 331 22.71 7.79 10.05
C LEU A 331 23.71 7.69 8.90
N LYS A 332 23.46 8.40 7.80
CA LYS A 332 24.39 8.47 6.65
C LYS A 332 24.81 7.07 6.15
N SER A 333 23.88 6.12 6.20
CA SER A 333 24.04 4.74 5.71
C SER A 333 23.16 4.54 4.49
N ASP A 334 23.45 5.29 3.40
CA ASP A 334 22.60 5.38 2.21
C ASP A 334 22.45 4.03 1.48
N HIS A 335 23.44 3.13 1.64
CA HIS A 335 23.42 1.78 1.09
C HIS A 335 22.37 0.85 1.74
N LEU A 336 21.85 1.22 2.92
CA LEU A 336 20.86 0.39 3.61
C LEU A 336 19.44 0.69 3.09
N PRO A 337 18.78 -0.28 2.44
CA PRO A 337 17.34 -0.16 2.15
C PRO A 337 16.52 -0.38 3.43
N ALA A 338 15.28 0.07 3.43
CA ALA A 338 14.28 -0.29 4.43
C ALA A 338 12.88 -0.32 3.78
N PRO A 339 12.11 -1.40 4.03
CA PRO A 339 12.44 -2.58 4.83
C PRO A 339 13.42 -3.53 4.12
N ALA A 340 14.25 -4.23 4.89
CA ALA A 340 15.14 -5.28 4.38
C ALA A 340 15.64 -6.21 5.50
N LEU A 341 16.06 -7.42 5.15
CA LEU A 341 16.87 -8.28 6.00
C LEU A 341 18.35 -8.02 5.71
N LEU A 342 19.14 -7.80 6.75
CA LEU A 342 20.53 -7.38 6.61
C LEU A 342 21.48 -8.49 7.10
N THR A 343 22.41 -8.88 6.21
CA THR A 343 23.58 -9.66 6.56
C THR A 343 24.80 -8.74 6.67
N GLN A 344 25.95 -9.25 7.04
CA GLN A 344 27.19 -8.46 6.99
C GLN A 344 27.55 -8.02 5.57
N SER A 345 27.30 -8.89 4.58
CA SER A 345 27.77 -8.72 3.21
C SER A 345 26.72 -8.23 2.22
N ALA A 346 25.42 -8.29 2.55
CA ALA A 346 24.35 -7.95 1.63
C ALA A 346 23.07 -7.50 2.34
N SER A 347 22.27 -6.73 1.63
CA SER A 347 20.86 -6.47 1.94
C SER A 347 20.00 -7.43 1.13
N VAL A 348 19.07 -8.12 1.78
CA VAL A 348 18.14 -9.08 1.17
C VAL A 348 16.73 -8.48 1.20
N ALA A 349 15.96 -8.74 0.14
CA ALA A 349 14.58 -8.29 0.06
C ALA A 349 13.77 -8.74 1.30
N PRO A 350 12.89 -7.91 1.82
CA PRO A 350 12.03 -8.29 2.93
C PRO A 350 11.02 -9.35 2.47
N PRO A 351 10.38 -10.08 3.39
CA PRO A 351 9.32 -11.03 3.06
C PRO A 351 8.17 -10.40 2.26
N ASP A 352 7.53 -11.18 1.39
CA ASP A 352 6.47 -10.71 0.47
C ASP A 352 5.28 -10.05 1.18
N TRP A 353 4.96 -10.48 2.40
CA TRP A 353 3.88 -9.89 3.20
C TRP A 353 4.11 -8.41 3.57
N THR A 354 5.31 -7.89 3.43
CA THR A 354 5.61 -6.45 3.60
C THR A 354 5.23 -5.62 2.37
N THR A 355 4.81 -6.25 1.26
CA THR A 355 4.45 -5.52 0.03
C THR A 355 3.27 -4.59 0.29
N PRO A 356 3.43 -3.27 0.07
CA PRO A 356 2.35 -2.33 0.31
C PRO A 356 1.20 -2.55 -0.68
N PRO A 357 -0.03 -2.18 -0.31
CA PRO A 357 -1.14 -2.10 -1.25
C PRO A 357 -0.79 -1.24 -2.46
N THR A 358 -1.38 -1.55 -3.62
CA THR A 358 -1.18 -0.74 -4.83
C THR A 358 -1.69 0.69 -4.60
N PRO A 359 -0.86 1.72 -4.83
CA PRO A 359 -1.29 3.10 -4.67
C PRO A 359 -2.36 3.47 -5.71
N MET A 360 -3.43 4.12 -5.25
CA MET A 360 -4.60 4.43 -6.08
C MET A 360 -4.67 5.89 -6.53
N LEU A 361 -3.99 6.80 -5.84
CA LEU A 361 -4.05 8.23 -6.12
C LEU A 361 -2.89 8.65 -7.02
N GLU A 362 -3.20 9.05 -8.24
CA GLU A 362 -2.21 9.56 -9.20
C GLU A 362 -2.25 11.08 -9.25
N ARG A 363 -1.07 11.71 -9.20
CA ARG A 363 -0.92 13.18 -9.32
C ARG A 363 0.35 13.51 -10.08
N ILE A 364 0.23 14.51 -10.93
CA ILE A 364 1.38 15.16 -11.55
C ILE A 364 1.82 16.30 -10.64
N LEU A 365 3.09 16.27 -10.28
CA LEU A 365 3.69 17.33 -9.48
C LEU A 365 4.35 18.36 -10.39
N ILE A 366 3.99 19.61 -10.16
CA ILE A 366 4.51 20.74 -10.92
C ILE A 366 5.36 21.58 -9.94
N PRO A 367 6.67 21.73 -10.20
CA PRO A 367 7.53 22.55 -9.34
C PRO A 367 7.17 24.02 -9.46
N GLY A 368 7.39 24.78 -8.39
CA GLY A 368 7.11 26.23 -8.35
C GLY A 368 8.00 27.05 -9.28
N SER A 369 9.12 26.50 -9.75
CA SER A 369 10.02 27.10 -10.75
C SER A 369 10.66 26.04 -11.66
N GLU A 370 10.98 26.40 -12.90
CA GLU A 370 11.70 25.51 -13.84
C GLU A 370 13.06 25.03 -13.29
N ARG A 371 13.72 25.85 -12.48
CA ARG A 371 15.00 25.50 -11.85
C ARG A 371 14.87 24.36 -10.84
N ASP A 372 13.69 24.17 -10.30
CA ASP A 372 13.40 23.12 -9.31
C ASP A 372 13.00 21.78 -9.94
N GLU A 373 12.85 21.69 -11.25
CA GLU A 373 12.44 20.46 -11.94
C GLU A 373 13.45 19.33 -11.75
N THR A 374 14.75 19.60 -12.02
CA THR A 374 15.82 18.62 -11.78
C THR A 374 15.94 18.24 -10.31
N LYS A 375 15.74 19.22 -9.41
CA LYS A 375 15.76 19.01 -7.96
C LYS A 375 14.57 18.17 -7.51
N LEU A 376 13.37 18.41 -8.06
CA LEU A 376 12.18 17.62 -7.78
C LEU A 376 12.39 16.16 -8.17
N SER A 377 12.86 15.90 -9.40
CA SER A 377 13.13 14.54 -9.90
C SER A 377 14.12 13.78 -8.99
N ALA A 378 15.25 14.41 -8.65
CA ALA A 378 16.25 13.82 -7.75
C ALA A 378 15.72 13.59 -6.33
N THR A 379 14.82 14.47 -5.85
CA THR A 379 14.20 14.34 -4.53
C THR A 379 13.17 13.22 -4.51
N LEU A 380 12.33 13.12 -5.55
CA LEU A 380 11.34 12.05 -5.68
C LEU A 380 12.01 10.67 -5.75
N ALA A 381 13.14 10.56 -6.45
CA ALA A 381 13.92 9.32 -6.48
C ALA A 381 14.37 8.91 -5.05
N LYS A 382 14.90 9.86 -4.25
CA LYS A 382 15.27 9.60 -2.85
C LYS A 382 14.08 9.22 -1.97
N LEU A 383 12.93 9.85 -2.19
CA LEU A 383 11.71 9.52 -1.43
C LEU A 383 11.18 8.13 -1.79
N ALA A 384 11.19 7.75 -3.06
CA ALA A 384 10.79 6.42 -3.51
C ALA A 384 11.68 5.29 -2.94
N GLU A 385 12.95 5.59 -2.59
CA GLU A 385 13.82 4.63 -1.90
C GLU A 385 13.43 4.39 -0.45
N THR A 386 12.76 5.35 0.19
CA THR A 386 12.41 5.29 1.63
C THR A 386 10.92 5.10 1.87
N ASP A 387 10.10 5.31 0.85
CA ASP A 387 8.64 5.21 0.91
C ASP A 387 8.13 4.24 -0.17
N ARG A 388 7.89 3.01 0.22
CA ARG A 388 7.41 1.93 -0.67
C ARG A 388 5.96 2.13 -1.14
N GLY A 389 5.19 2.95 -0.43
CA GLY A 389 3.84 3.34 -0.82
C GLY A 389 3.79 4.36 -1.95
N LEU A 390 4.96 4.93 -2.30
CA LEU A 390 5.14 5.90 -3.37
C LEU A 390 5.70 5.23 -4.64
N LYS A 391 5.04 5.43 -5.78
CA LYS A 391 5.62 5.14 -7.10
C LYS A 391 5.83 6.44 -7.85
N VAL A 392 6.97 6.56 -8.52
CA VAL A 392 7.33 7.73 -9.32
C VAL A 392 7.50 7.28 -10.76
N MET A 393 6.81 7.95 -11.67
CA MET A 393 6.81 7.72 -13.11
C MET A 393 6.91 9.05 -13.85
N GLN A 394 6.91 9.03 -15.16
CA GLN A 394 6.79 10.22 -16.01
C GLN A 394 5.48 10.17 -16.78
N GLU A 395 4.80 11.31 -16.89
CA GLU A 395 3.62 11.45 -17.73
C GLU A 395 4.00 11.29 -19.20
N GLU A 396 3.30 10.42 -19.93
CA GLU A 396 3.52 10.23 -21.37
C GLU A 396 3.27 11.53 -22.14
N GLY A 397 4.20 11.94 -22.98
CA GLY A 397 4.12 13.14 -23.82
C GLY A 397 4.69 14.40 -23.18
N THR A 398 4.53 14.66 -21.89
CA THR A 398 5.06 15.87 -21.24
C THR A 398 6.36 15.61 -20.48
N GLY A 399 6.62 14.36 -20.05
CA GLY A 399 7.76 14.00 -19.20
C GLY A 399 7.63 14.51 -17.76
N ALA A 400 6.52 15.14 -17.38
CA ALA A 400 6.31 15.65 -16.04
C ALA A 400 6.29 14.55 -14.98
N ALA A 401 6.68 14.85 -13.75
CA ALA A 401 6.74 13.89 -12.66
C ALA A 401 5.32 13.43 -12.26
N LEU A 402 5.00 12.17 -12.57
CA LEU A 402 3.76 11.50 -12.17
C LEU A 402 4.06 10.66 -10.93
N ILE A 403 3.33 10.89 -9.85
CA ILE A 403 3.40 10.10 -8.64
C ILE A 403 2.12 9.31 -8.41
N CYS A 404 2.28 8.10 -7.86
CA CYS A 404 1.17 7.31 -7.33
C CYS A 404 1.34 7.20 -5.81
N ALA A 405 0.37 7.72 -5.06
CA ALA A 405 0.32 7.72 -3.60
C ALA A 405 -0.83 6.83 -3.08
N GLN A 406 -0.77 6.40 -1.83
CA GLN A 406 -1.80 5.55 -1.21
C GLN A 406 -3.13 6.29 -1.03
N GLY A 407 -3.08 7.62 -0.93
CA GLY A 407 -4.25 8.47 -0.84
C GLY A 407 -3.93 9.91 -0.43
N PRO A 408 -4.97 10.72 -0.11
CA PRO A 408 -4.80 12.15 0.17
C PRO A 408 -3.94 12.47 1.40
N VAL A 409 -4.00 11.62 2.44
CA VAL A 409 -3.19 11.80 3.66
C VAL A 409 -1.72 11.57 3.32
N HIS A 410 -1.42 10.49 2.60
CA HIS A 410 -0.06 10.18 2.15
C HIS A 410 0.50 11.29 1.24
N LEU A 411 -0.28 11.77 0.28
CA LEU A 411 0.11 12.88 -0.61
C LEU A 411 0.41 14.17 0.17
N ARG A 412 -0.42 14.52 1.15
CA ARG A 412 -0.19 15.68 2.01
C ARG A 412 1.12 15.57 2.77
N ASP A 413 1.41 14.40 3.35
CA ASP A 413 2.63 14.16 4.12
C ASP A 413 3.88 14.14 3.22
N LEU A 414 3.75 13.64 1.98
CA LEU A 414 4.76 13.73 0.94
C LEU A 414 5.09 15.18 0.60
N ARG A 415 4.07 16.02 0.32
CA ARG A 415 4.26 17.45 0.01
C ARG A 415 4.90 18.20 1.17
N LYS A 416 4.48 17.89 2.41
CA LYS A 416 5.11 18.44 3.61
C LYS A 416 6.59 18.10 3.67
N THR A 417 6.95 16.85 3.38
CA THR A 417 8.35 16.39 3.38
C THR A 417 9.15 17.07 2.27
N LEU A 418 8.60 17.20 1.06
CA LEU A 418 9.22 17.95 -0.04
C LEU A 418 9.55 19.39 0.38
N LEU A 419 8.62 20.07 1.04
CA LEU A 419 8.80 21.45 1.47
C LEU A 419 9.75 21.57 2.67
N GLU A 420 9.53 20.81 3.75
CA GLU A 420 10.24 20.99 5.02
C GLU A 420 11.66 20.42 5.00
N VAL A 421 11.86 19.25 4.39
CA VAL A 421 13.14 18.55 4.36
C VAL A 421 13.99 18.95 3.16
N PHE A 422 13.37 18.99 1.98
CA PHE A 422 14.10 19.19 0.72
C PHE A 422 13.99 20.61 0.15
N ARG A 423 13.13 21.46 0.72
CA ARG A 423 12.92 22.84 0.25
C ARG A 423 12.47 22.89 -1.23
N VAL A 424 11.55 22.00 -1.60
CA VAL A 424 10.92 21.97 -2.91
C VAL A 424 9.43 22.20 -2.73
N GLU A 425 8.94 23.30 -3.29
CA GLU A 425 7.52 23.64 -3.32
C GLU A 425 6.91 23.08 -4.60
N VAL A 426 5.75 22.43 -4.48
CA VAL A 426 5.04 21.83 -5.61
C VAL A 426 3.55 22.13 -5.57
N SER A 427 2.97 22.36 -6.75
CA SER A 427 1.55 22.24 -7.00
C SER A 427 1.23 20.88 -7.61
N GLU A 428 -0.05 20.53 -7.74
CA GLU A 428 -0.47 19.22 -8.25
C GLU A 428 -1.66 19.34 -9.19
N ARG A 429 -1.74 18.43 -10.16
CA ARG A 429 -2.93 18.21 -10.98
C ARG A 429 -3.18 16.72 -11.19
N ALA A 430 -4.42 16.37 -11.54
CA ALA A 430 -4.73 15.02 -11.99
C ALA A 430 -4.06 14.73 -13.35
N PRO A 431 -3.60 13.49 -13.61
CA PRO A 431 -3.17 13.09 -14.95
C PRO A 431 -4.39 13.02 -15.88
N ASN A 432 -4.18 13.39 -17.14
CA ASN A 432 -5.21 13.20 -18.14
C ASN A 432 -5.21 11.74 -18.63
N PRO A 433 -6.38 11.13 -18.86
CA PRO A 433 -6.45 9.83 -19.51
C PRO A 433 -5.80 9.88 -20.89
N VAL A 434 -5.13 8.80 -21.27
CA VAL A 434 -4.44 8.70 -22.55
C VAL A 434 -5.45 8.32 -23.62
N TYR A 435 -6.11 9.32 -24.21
CA TYR A 435 -7.01 9.13 -25.34
C TYR A 435 -6.25 8.81 -26.62
N ARG A 436 -6.92 8.12 -27.55
CA ARG A 436 -6.46 7.81 -28.90
C ARG A 436 -7.54 8.22 -29.89
N GLU A 437 -7.24 8.14 -31.17
CA GLU A 437 -8.25 8.28 -32.23
C GLU A 437 -8.10 7.20 -33.29
N THR A 438 -9.16 6.92 -33.98
CA THR A 438 -9.21 6.00 -35.12
C THR A 438 -10.12 6.56 -36.19
N ILE A 439 -10.36 5.79 -37.25
CA ILE A 439 -11.29 6.15 -38.33
C ILE A 439 -12.46 5.17 -38.39
N SER A 440 -13.62 5.65 -38.83
CA SER A 440 -14.82 4.82 -39.02
C SER A 440 -15.13 4.51 -40.49
N LYS A 441 -14.54 5.23 -41.43
CA LYS A 441 -14.76 5.05 -42.86
C LYS A 441 -13.46 4.91 -43.61
N PRO A 442 -13.45 4.12 -44.71
CA PRO A 442 -12.31 4.07 -45.61
C PRO A 442 -12.16 5.39 -46.37
N SER A 443 -10.92 5.72 -46.75
CA SER A 443 -10.59 6.87 -47.61
C SER A 443 -9.48 6.51 -48.58
N ASP A 444 -9.70 6.81 -49.86
CA ASP A 444 -8.70 6.65 -50.91
C ASP A 444 -8.26 8.02 -51.38
N VAL A 445 -6.95 8.28 -51.33
CA VAL A 445 -6.37 9.60 -51.60
C VAL A 445 -5.17 9.48 -52.54
N ARG A 446 -5.08 10.40 -53.46
CA ARG A 446 -3.84 10.62 -54.25
C ARG A 446 -3.21 11.92 -53.81
N TYR A 447 -1.97 11.85 -53.34
CA TYR A 447 -1.20 13.01 -52.89
C TYR A 447 0.09 13.17 -53.68
N ARG A 448 0.30 14.38 -54.23
CA ARG A 448 1.51 14.74 -54.99
C ARG A 448 2.33 15.75 -54.21
N HIS A 449 3.51 15.33 -53.77
CA HIS A 449 4.53 16.21 -53.24
C HIS A 449 5.39 16.77 -54.38
N ARG A 450 5.30 18.08 -54.58
CA ARG A 450 6.14 18.77 -55.56
C ARG A 450 6.66 20.07 -54.96
N LYS A 451 7.98 20.21 -54.87
CA LYS A 451 8.63 21.43 -54.38
C LYS A 451 9.80 21.77 -55.27
N GLN A 452 9.79 22.98 -55.84
CA GLN A 452 10.84 23.55 -56.69
C GLN A 452 11.26 24.91 -56.10
N THR A 453 12.25 24.93 -55.21
CA THR A 453 12.78 26.19 -54.65
C THR A 453 14.29 26.08 -54.57
N GLY A 454 15.01 26.72 -55.49
CA GLY A 454 16.43 27.10 -55.40
C GLY A 454 17.47 26.00 -55.14
N GLY A 455 17.16 24.71 -55.41
CA GLY A 455 18.02 23.54 -55.19
C GLY A 455 17.50 22.30 -55.93
N ALA A 456 17.95 21.09 -55.53
CA ALA A 456 17.42 19.84 -56.08
C ALA A 456 15.91 19.77 -55.91
N GLY A 457 15.15 19.51 -56.98
CA GLY A 457 13.71 19.38 -56.98
C GLY A 457 13.25 18.20 -56.07
N GLN A 458 12.03 18.29 -55.52
CA GLN A 458 11.44 17.21 -54.76
C GLN A 458 10.16 16.77 -55.48
N PHE A 459 10.06 15.51 -55.86
CA PHE A 459 8.89 14.95 -56.50
C PHE A 459 8.55 13.57 -55.91
N ALA A 460 7.32 13.37 -55.50
CA ALA A 460 6.76 12.07 -55.18
C ALA A 460 5.24 12.12 -55.33
N ASP A 461 4.66 11.13 -55.99
CA ASP A 461 3.20 10.98 -56.13
C ASP A 461 2.83 9.61 -55.56
N VAL A 462 1.89 9.59 -54.60
CA VAL A 462 1.43 8.36 -53.92
C VAL A 462 -0.09 8.28 -53.97
N GLN A 463 -0.59 7.11 -54.25
CA GLN A 463 -2.01 6.78 -54.12
C GLN A 463 -2.13 5.82 -52.94
N LEU A 464 -2.88 6.24 -51.94
CA LEU A 464 -3.01 5.53 -50.67
C LEU A 464 -4.48 5.15 -50.42
N SER A 465 -4.68 3.92 -50.01
CA SER A 465 -5.95 3.43 -49.48
C SER A 465 -5.80 3.32 -47.96
N VAL A 466 -6.62 4.03 -47.22
CA VAL A 466 -6.60 4.06 -45.74
C VAL A 466 -7.93 3.49 -45.24
N ARG A 467 -7.87 2.46 -44.41
CA ARG A 467 -9.02 1.70 -43.93
C ARG A 467 -8.96 1.51 -42.42
N PRO A 468 -10.12 1.44 -41.72
CA PRO A 468 -10.15 1.02 -40.33
C PRO A 468 -9.67 -0.44 -40.22
N ASN A 469 -8.80 -0.68 -39.24
CA ASN A 469 -8.33 -2.01 -38.88
C ASN A 469 -9.19 -2.61 -37.76
N GLU A 470 -9.03 -3.91 -37.46
CA GLU A 470 -9.67 -4.51 -36.29
C GLU A 470 -9.12 -3.88 -35.00
N ARG A 471 -9.97 -3.76 -33.99
CA ARG A 471 -9.59 -3.12 -32.73
C ARG A 471 -8.46 -3.88 -32.03
N GLY A 472 -7.41 -3.15 -31.69
CA GLY A 472 -6.20 -3.70 -31.07
C GLY A 472 -5.13 -4.20 -32.03
N GLN A 473 -5.36 -4.15 -33.35
CA GLN A 473 -4.34 -4.53 -34.34
C GLN A 473 -3.27 -3.44 -34.56
N GLY A 474 -3.58 -2.20 -34.17
CA GLY A 474 -2.66 -1.09 -34.34
C GLY A 474 -2.50 -0.66 -35.80
N PHE A 475 -1.36 -0.08 -36.13
CA PHE A 475 -1.03 0.39 -37.46
C PHE A 475 -0.45 -0.74 -38.32
N THR A 476 -1.05 -0.97 -39.50
CA THR A 476 -0.52 -1.88 -40.51
C THR A 476 -0.22 -1.12 -41.81
N PHE A 477 0.79 -1.58 -42.55
CA PHE A 477 1.14 -1.02 -43.84
C PHE A 477 1.32 -2.13 -44.87
N GLY A 478 0.70 -1.94 -46.05
CA GLY A 478 0.80 -2.84 -47.18
C GLY A 478 1.10 -2.11 -48.47
N GLU A 479 1.46 -2.89 -49.51
CA GLU A 479 1.65 -2.37 -50.85
C GLU A 479 0.99 -3.29 -51.91
N SER A 480 0.39 -2.70 -52.91
CA SER A 480 -0.20 -3.40 -54.07
C SER A 480 0.18 -2.74 -55.38
N VAL A 481 1.31 -2.04 -55.42
CA VAL A 481 1.80 -1.30 -56.60
C VAL A 481 2.07 -2.24 -57.78
N LYS A 482 1.50 -1.92 -58.96
CA LYS A 482 1.71 -2.67 -60.18
C LYS A 482 2.59 -1.91 -61.15
N GLY A 483 3.40 -2.64 -61.95
CA GLY A 483 4.19 -2.07 -63.05
C GLY A 483 5.37 -1.21 -62.62
N GLY A 484 5.76 -1.18 -61.31
CA GLY A 484 6.92 -0.43 -60.85
C GLY A 484 6.73 1.09 -60.88
N THR A 485 5.50 1.57 -60.79
CA THR A 485 5.17 3.02 -60.78
C THR A 485 5.78 3.75 -59.60
N VAL A 486 5.95 3.04 -58.47
CA VAL A 486 6.79 3.45 -57.32
C VAL A 486 7.92 2.43 -57.20
N PRO A 487 9.19 2.84 -57.34
CA PRO A 487 10.33 1.95 -57.15
C PRO A 487 10.35 1.35 -55.73
N ARG A 488 10.70 0.07 -55.61
CA ARG A 488 10.67 -0.68 -54.32
C ARG A 488 11.49 -0.04 -53.21
N ASN A 489 12.59 0.62 -53.55
CA ASN A 489 13.44 1.32 -52.57
C ASN A 489 12.73 2.49 -51.88
N TYR A 490 11.68 3.09 -52.48
CA TYR A 490 10.95 4.21 -51.88
C TYR A 490 9.73 3.76 -51.01
N ILE A 491 9.30 2.51 -51.12
CA ILE A 491 8.16 1.99 -50.34
C ILE A 491 8.40 2.11 -48.83
N PRO A 492 9.59 1.77 -48.29
CA PRO A 492 9.87 1.99 -46.86
C PRO A 492 9.80 3.45 -46.41
N ALA A 493 10.12 4.38 -47.31
CA ALA A 493 10.02 5.81 -47.04
C ALA A 493 8.55 6.26 -46.92
N VAL A 494 7.66 5.71 -47.79
CA VAL A 494 6.21 5.96 -47.69
C VAL A 494 5.65 5.40 -46.40
N GLU A 495 6.05 4.18 -46.01
CA GLU A 495 5.66 3.57 -44.74
C GLU A 495 6.10 4.43 -43.54
N ALA A 496 7.35 4.87 -43.51
CA ALA A 496 7.87 5.75 -42.47
C ALA A 496 7.07 7.06 -42.38
N GLY A 497 6.72 7.66 -43.52
CA GLY A 497 5.87 8.85 -43.56
C GLY A 497 4.45 8.58 -43.08
N ALA A 498 3.86 7.43 -43.46
CA ALA A 498 2.54 7.00 -42.96
C ALA A 498 2.56 6.82 -41.44
N ARG A 499 3.57 6.16 -40.88
CA ARG A 499 3.77 5.95 -39.45
C ARG A 499 3.87 7.26 -38.67
N GLU A 500 4.60 8.23 -39.20
CA GLU A 500 4.67 9.58 -38.62
C GLU A 500 3.32 10.33 -38.62
N ALA A 501 2.47 10.06 -39.64
CA ALA A 501 1.15 10.66 -39.67
C ALA A 501 0.23 10.16 -38.55
N MET A 502 0.48 8.93 -38.02
CA MET A 502 -0.29 8.37 -36.92
C MET A 502 0.01 9.03 -35.57
N GLU A 503 1.14 9.75 -35.41
CA GLU A 503 1.48 10.41 -34.16
C GLU A 503 0.45 11.47 -33.75
N LYS A 504 -0.16 12.14 -34.72
CA LYS A 504 -1.19 13.15 -34.47
C LYS A 504 -2.20 13.19 -35.61
N GLY A 505 -3.41 12.72 -35.32
CA GLY A 505 -4.52 12.69 -36.25
C GLY A 505 -5.38 13.97 -36.27
N PRO A 506 -6.53 13.95 -36.96
CA PRO A 506 -7.41 15.11 -37.10
C PRO A 506 -8.01 15.65 -35.80
N LEU A 507 -8.23 14.78 -34.79
CA LEU A 507 -8.74 15.20 -33.49
C LEU A 507 -7.63 15.64 -32.52
N GLY A 508 -6.36 15.45 -32.93
CA GLY A 508 -5.18 15.86 -32.18
C GLY A 508 -4.53 14.75 -31.36
N PHE A 509 -5.09 13.54 -31.36
CA PHE A 509 -4.59 12.38 -30.63
C PHE A 509 -3.77 11.45 -31.52
N GLN A 510 -3.07 10.49 -30.93
CA GLN A 510 -2.38 9.44 -31.66
C GLN A 510 -3.42 8.52 -32.30
N VAL A 511 -3.23 8.22 -33.61
CA VAL A 511 -4.12 7.33 -34.38
C VAL A 511 -3.73 5.88 -34.14
N ILE A 512 -4.73 5.03 -33.94
CA ILE A 512 -4.58 3.58 -33.77
C ILE A 512 -5.56 2.83 -34.69
N ASP A 513 -5.28 1.54 -34.91
CA ASP A 513 -6.15 0.60 -35.63
C ASP A 513 -6.51 1.08 -37.05
N VAL A 514 -5.46 1.38 -37.81
CA VAL A 514 -5.57 1.85 -39.19
C VAL A 514 -4.63 1.05 -40.11
N ASP A 515 -5.18 0.56 -41.22
CA ASP A 515 -4.43 -0.03 -42.31
C ASP A 515 -4.19 1.01 -43.41
N VAL A 516 -2.96 1.11 -43.86
CA VAL A 516 -2.56 1.97 -44.97
C VAL A 516 -1.94 1.12 -46.09
N THR A 517 -2.55 1.12 -47.27
CA THR A 517 -2.01 0.42 -48.43
C THR A 517 -1.62 1.40 -49.50
N LEU A 518 -0.33 1.34 -49.95
CA LEU A 518 0.13 2.02 -51.13
C LEU A 518 -0.34 1.27 -52.39
N THR A 519 -1.22 1.88 -53.15
CA THR A 519 -1.87 1.22 -54.33
C THR A 519 -1.23 1.59 -55.64
N ASP A 520 -0.77 2.85 -55.81
CA ASP A 520 -0.15 3.36 -57.03
C ASP A 520 0.70 4.62 -56.72
N GLY A 521 1.39 5.17 -57.72
CA GLY A 521 2.14 6.43 -57.58
C GLY A 521 2.91 6.78 -58.83
N GLN A 522 3.74 7.83 -58.71
CA GLN A 522 4.66 8.24 -59.77
C GLN A 522 5.97 8.72 -59.16
N TYR A 523 7.07 8.44 -59.83
CA TYR A 523 8.37 8.96 -59.48
C TYR A 523 8.97 9.77 -60.64
N HIS A 524 9.93 10.62 -60.34
CA HIS A 524 10.74 11.37 -61.31
C HIS A 524 12.20 10.94 -61.19
N SER A 525 12.84 10.63 -62.32
CA SER A 525 14.18 10.03 -62.32
C SER A 525 15.28 10.89 -61.66
N VAL A 526 15.08 12.21 -61.53
CA VAL A 526 16.06 13.15 -60.97
C VAL A 526 15.59 13.74 -59.63
N ASP A 527 14.27 14.04 -59.48
CA ASP A 527 13.75 14.82 -58.36
C ASP A 527 13.11 13.93 -57.27
N SER A 528 13.06 12.60 -57.44
CA SER A 528 12.55 11.69 -56.43
C SER A 528 13.63 11.27 -55.43
N SER A 529 13.27 11.22 -54.19
CA SER A 529 14.13 10.79 -53.08
C SER A 529 13.29 10.17 -51.95
N ASP A 530 13.94 9.44 -51.04
CA ASP A 530 13.32 8.91 -49.83
C ASP A 530 12.59 10.01 -49.04
N PHE A 531 13.22 11.18 -48.93
CA PHE A 531 12.62 12.33 -48.26
C PHE A 531 11.31 12.78 -48.92
N ALA A 532 11.26 12.84 -50.26
CA ALA A 532 10.09 13.26 -51.00
C ALA A 532 8.94 12.24 -50.84
N PHE A 533 9.23 10.93 -50.87
CA PHE A 533 8.23 9.86 -50.67
C PHE A 533 7.78 9.78 -49.23
N ARG A 534 8.66 9.98 -48.21
CA ARG A 534 8.28 10.09 -46.81
C ARG A 534 7.35 11.28 -46.58
N ALA A 535 7.66 12.44 -47.15
CA ALA A 535 6.78 13.62 -47.06
C ALA A 535 5.42 13.37 -47.75
N ALA A 536 5.43 12.74 -48.95
CA ALA A 536 4.20 12.40 -49.67
C ALA A 536 3.34 11.39 -48.88
N GLY A 537 3.95 10.34 -48.30
CA GLY A 537 3.26 9.36 -47.44
C GLY A 537 2.62 10.01 -46.22
N LYS A 538 3.40 10.84 -45.50
CA LYS A 538 2.90 11.58 -44.33
C LYS A 538 1.72 12.49 -44.65
N MET A 539 1.83 13.31 -45.69
CA MET A 539 0.76 14.26 -46.03
C MET A 539 -0.43 13.59 -46.70
N GLY A 540 -0.21 12.54 -47.49
CA GLY A 540 -1.29 11.74 -48.08
C GLY A 540 -2.12 11.04 -47.01
N VAL A 541 -1.48 10.41 -46.03
CA VAL A 541 -2.19 9.78 -44.93
C VAL A 541 -2.93 10.82 -44.08
N LYS A 542 -2.32 11.98 -43.76
CA LYS A 542 -3.03 13.05 -43.03
C LYS A 542 -4.29 13.52 -43.77
N GLN A 543 -4.21 13.66 -45.10
CA GLN A 543 -5.36 14.01 -45.94
C GLN A 543 -6.44 12.91 -45.89
N ALA A 544 -6.05 11.64 -45.98
CA ALA A 544 -6.96 10.51 -45.90
C ALA A 544 -7.68 10.44 -44.54
N LEU A 545 -6.92 10.58 -43.44
CA LEU A 545 -7.47 10.59 -42.08
C LEU A 545 -8.50 11.71 -41.87
N SER A 546 -8.27 12.91 -42.42
CA SER A 546 -9.23 14.03 -42.33
C SER A 546 -10.57 13.78 -43.03
N GLN A 547 -10.58 12.87 -44.04
CA GLN A 547 -11.78 12.48 -44.81
C GLN A 547 -12.46 11.22 -44.25
N ALA A 548 -11.77 10.44 -43.43
CA ALA A 548 -12.16 9.11 -42.98
C ALA A 548 -13.08 9.08 -41.75
N SER A 549 -13.65 10.22 -41.33
CA SER A 549 -14.50 10.34 -40.15
C SER A 549 -13.79 9.81 -38.89
N ALA A 550 -12.91 10.63 -38.33
CA ALA A 550 -12.19 10.31 -37.10
C ALA A 550 -13.10 10.09 -35.90
N VAL A 551 -12.76 9.14 -35.05
CA VAL A 551 -13.50 8.76 -33.84
C VAL A 551 -12.55 8.79 -32.66
N LEU A 552 -12.97 9.43 -31.56
CA LEU A 552 -12.22 9.44 -30.31
C LEU A 552 -12.30 8.06 -29.62
N MET A 553 -11.15 7.61 -29.13
CA MET A 553 -11.03 6.33 -28.42
C MET A 553 -10.63 6.58 -26.95
N GLN A 554 -11.44 6.07 -26.02
CA GLN A 554 -11.14 6.13 -24.59
C GLN A 554 -10.51 4.82 -24.11
N PRO A 555 -9.52 4.89 -23.19
CA PRO A 555 -8.99 3.68 -22.58
C PRO A 555 -10.00 3.06 -21.63
N VAL A 556 -10.19 1.75 -21.73
CA VAL A 556 -10.94 0.92 -20.78
C VAL A 556 -9.93 0.23 -19.87
N ILE A 557 -10.15 0.35 -18.58
CA ILE A 557 -9.25 -0.15 -17.55
C ILE A 557 -9.95 -1.28 -16.81
N ARG A 558 -9.30 -2.43 -16.74
CA ARG A 558 -9.72 -3.51 -15.85
C ARG A 558 -9.25 -3.21 -14.45
N VAL A 559 -10.17 -3.28 -13.49
CA VAL A 559 -9.92 -3.09 -12.07
C VAL A 559 -10.30 -4.32 -11.29
N ASP A 560 -9.43 -4.71 -10.34
CA ASP A 560 -9.70 -5.74 -9.34
C ASP A 560 -9.81 -5.02 -7.99
N ILE A 561 -11.04 -4.91 -7.47
CA ILE A 561 -11.39 -4.13 -6.28
C ILE A 561 -11.45 -5.08 -5.08
N HIS A 562 -10.61 -4.86 -4.08
CA HIS A 562 -10.55 -5.63 -2.84
C HIS A 562 -11.29 -4.89 -1.73
N ILE A 563 -12.29 -5.53 -1.16
CA ILE A 563 -13.14 -4.96 -0.11
C ILE A 563 -13.52 -6.00 0.95
N PRO A 564 -13.76 -5.59 2.21
CA PRO A 564 -14.47 -6.44 3.16
C PRO A 564 -15.86 -6.82 2.63
N SER A 565 -16.25 -8.09 2.81
CA SER A 565 -17.48 -8.65 2.24
C SER A 565 -18.76 -7.90 2.65
N VAL A 566 -18.74 -7.21 3.78
CA VAL A 566 -19.85 -6.37 4.25
C VAL A 566 -20.22 -5.25 3.27
N TYR A 567 -19.28 -4.82 2.42
CA TYR A 567 -19.49 -3.75 1.44
C TYR A 567 -19.85 -4.24 0.03
N SER A 568 -19.85 -5.55 -0.21
CA SER A 568 -20.04 -6.13 -1.56
C SER A 568 -21.37 -5.74 -2.20
N GLY A 569 -22.44 -5.60 -1.40
CA GLY A 569 -23.77 -5.23 -1.90
C GLY A 569 -23.84 -3.87 -2.61
N GLY A 570 -22.97 -2.93 -2.27
CA GLY A 570 -22.92 -1.59 -2.88
C GLY A 570 -22.07 -1.49 -4.14
N MET A 571 -21.19 -2.46 -4.42
CA MET A 571 -20.18 -2.36 -5.48
C MET A 571 -20.74 -2.38 -6.89
N VAL A 572 -21.79 -3.16 -7.14
CA VAL A 572 -22.46 -3.19 -8.45
C VAL A 572 -23.00 -1.80 -8.80
N THR A 573 -23.70 -1.18 -7.85
CA THR A 573 -24.26 0.17 -8.03
C THR A 573 -23.15 1.21 -8.24
N LEU A 574 -22.07 1.13 -7.46
CA LEU A 574 -20.93 2.03 -7.57
C LEU A 574 -20.28 1.93 -8.96
N VAL A 575 -19.94 0.72 -9.41
CA VAL A 575 -19.32 0.50 -10.73
C VAL A 575 -20.25 0.95 -11.86
N SER A 576 -21.54 0.63 -11.78
CA SER A 576 -22.51 1.03 -12.79
C SER A 576 -22.72 2.54 -12.87
N SER A 577 -22.68 3.26 -11.72
CA SER A 577 -22.77 4.72 -11.70
C SER A 577 -21.60 5.41 -12.41
N LEU A 578 -20.46 4.72 -12.50
CA LEU A 578 -19.26 5.17 -13.22
C LEU A 578 -19.19 4.66 -14.67
N LYS A 579 -20.31 4.22 -15.22
CA LYS A 579 -20.42 3.61 -16.57
C LYS A 579 -19.53 2.37 -16.74
N GLY A 580 -19.17 1.72 -15.64
CA GLY A 580 -18.37 0.51 -15.65
C GLY A 580 -19.22 -0.74 -15.85
N GLN A 581 -18.58 -1.81 -16.34
CA GLN A 581 -19.14 -3.13 -16.49
C GLN A 581 -18.58 -4.06 -15.42
N VAL A 582 -19.46 -4.68 -14.61
CA VAL A 582 -19.07 -5.70 -13.64
C VAL A 582 -18.81 -7.02 -14.38
N LEU A 583 -17.64 -7.62 -14.17
CA LEU A 583 -17.26 -8.93 -14.74
C LEU A 583 -17.59 -10.08 -13.79
N GLY A 584 -17.65 -9.82 -12.50
CA GLY A 584 -17.93 -10.79 -11.45
C GLY A 584 -17.25 -10.43 -10.12
N PHE A 585 -17.49 -11.26 -9.13
CA PHE A 585 -16.79 -11.17 -7.84
C PHE A 585 -16.59 -12.56 -7.23
N ASP A 586 -15.53 -12.71 -6.44
CA ASP A 586 -15.19 -13.92 -5.72
C ASP A 586 -14.73 -13.57 -4.31
N ARG A 587 -14.73 -14.54 -3.40
CA ARG A 587 -14.07 -14.39 -2.12
C ARG A 587 -12.55 -14.27 -2.32
N ASP A 588 -11.90 -13.43 -1.54
CA ASP A 588 -10.43 -13.37 -1.52
C ASP A 588 -9.90 -14.61 -0.78
N GLU A 589 -9.24 -15.51 -1.50
CA GLU A 589 -8.68 -16.75 -0.95
C GLU A 589 -7.57 -16.49 0.08
N ASN A 590 -6.94 -15.31 0.02
CA ASN A 590 -5.83 -14.93 0.87
C ASN A 590 -6.26 -14.06 2.08
N ALA A 591 -7.57 -13.76 2.22
CA ALA A 591 -8.05 -12.89 3.28
C ALA A 591 -9.48 -13.25 3.69
N LYS A 592 -9.63 -13.79 4.89
CA LYS A 592 -10.94 -14.11 5.46
C LYS A 592 -11.81 -12.85 5.57
N GLY A 593 -13.07 -12.95 5.14
CA GLY A 593 -14.02 -11.84 5.19
C GLY A 593 -13.81 -10.76 4.14
N TRP A 594 -13.04 -11.04 3.08
CA TRP A 594 -12.82 -10.14 1.95
C TRP A 594 -13.35 -10.71 0.65
N ASP A 595 -13.75 -9.83 -0.26
CA ASP A 595 -14.17 -10.14 -1.63
C ASP A 595 -13.32 -9.36 -2.63
N VAL A 596 -13.15 -9.94 -3.84
CA VAL A 596 -12.51 -9.32 -4.99
C VAL A 596 -13.56 -9.10 -6.07
N PHE A 597 -13.84 -7.85 -6.35
CA PHE A 597 -14.75 -7.41 -7.41
C PHE A 597 -13.97 -7.07 -8.67
N ARG A 598 -14.32 -7.69 -9.81
CA ARG A 598 -13.68 -7.42 -11.10
C ARG A 598 -14.59 -6.60 -11.98
N ALA A 599 -14.06 -5.53 -12.54
CA ALA A 599 -14.83 -4.64 -13.42
C ALA A 599 -13.97 -4.04 -14.54
N LEU A 600 -14.63 -3.58 -15.59
CA LEU A 600 -14.09 -2.69 -16.61
C LEU A 600 -14.66 -1.31 -16.37
N VAL A 601 -13.80 -0.29 -16.37
CA VAL A 601 -14.22 1.11 -16.20
C VAL A 601 -13.51 2.00 -17.21
N PRO A 602 -14.16 3.08 -17.69
CA PRO A 602 -13.48 4.09 -18.50
C PRO A 602 -12.29 4.71 -17.75
N GLY A 603 -11.18 4.97 -18.43
CA GLY A 603 -9.99 5.53 -17.78
C GLY A 603 -10.21 6.90 -17.13
N GLY A 604 -11.13 7.69 -17.66
CA GLY A 604 -11.49 9.01 -17.14
C GLY A 604 -12.16 9.01 -15.76
N VAL A 605 -12.72 7.87 -15.30
CA VAL A 605 -13.42 7.79 -14.01
C VAL A 605 -12.59 7.18 -12.89
N LEU A 606 -11.32 6.84 -13.11
CA LEU A 606 -10.47 6.18 -12.10
C LEU A 606 -10.31 6.99 -10.81
N GLU A 607 -10.21 8.31 -10.90
CA GLU A 607 -10.12 9.18 -9.72
C GLU A 607 -11.44 9.19 -8.94
N GLU A 608 -12.56 9.23 -9.65
CA GLU A 608 -13.90 9.13 -9.04
C GLU A 608 -14.11 7.77 -8.38
N LEU A 609 -13.68 6.68 -9.06
CA LEU A 609 -13.70 5.33 -8.49
C LEU A 609 -12.91 5.27 -7.18
N ALA A 610 -11.68 5.80 -7.16
CA ALA A 610 -10.85 5.81 -5.95
C ALA A 610 -11.51 6.56 -4.80
N ARG A 611 -12.10 7.72 -5.07
CA ARG A 611 -12.81 8.55 -4.08
C ARG A 611 -14.08 7.87 -3.57
N SER A 612 -14.92 7.39 -4.47
CA SER A 612 -16.19 6.76 -4.15
C SER A 612 -16.01 5.43 -3.42
N LEU A 613 -15.00 4.63 -3.82
CA LEU A 613 -14.64 3.39 -3.13
C LEU A 613 -14.20 3.66 -1.68
N LYS A 614 -13.31 4.62 -1.46
CA LYS A 614 -12.88 5.02 -0.10
C LYS A 614 -14.05 5.48 0.75
N SER A 615 -14.96 6.28 0.18
CA SER A 615 -16.16 6.75 0.88
C SER A 615 -17.09 5.58 1.24
N ALA A 616 -17.34 4.67 0.29
CA ALA A 616 -18.25 3.53 0.49
C ALA A 616 -17.70 2.47 1.45
N THR A 617 -16.37 2.40 1.64
CA THR A 617 -15.71 1.36 2.43
C THR A 617 -14.93 1.91 3.63
N GLN A 618 -15.27 3.11 4.10
CA GLN A 618 -14.59 3.78 5.23
C GLN A 618 -13.04 3.85 5.05
N GLY A 619 -12.58 3.98 3.80
CA GLY A 619 -11.17 4.09 3.46
C GLY A 619 -10.41 2.77 3.37
N ILE A 620 -11.05 1.61 3.54
CA ILE A 620 -10.41 0.29 3.55
C ILE A 620 -10.24 -0.25 2.13
N GLY A 621 -11.28 -0.13 1.29
CA GLY A 621 -11.27 -0.65 -0.07
C GLY A 621 -10.14 -0.10 -0.91
N HIS A 622 -9.53 -0.95 -1.71
CA HIS A 622 -8.48 -0.60 -2.65
C HIS A 622 -8.66 -1.40 -3.94
N PHE A 623 -8.02 -0.95 -5.01
CA PHE A 623 -8.02 -1.68 -6.27
C PHE A 623 -6.65 -1.68 -6.93
N SER A 624 -6.38 -2.72 -7.68
CA SER A 624 -5.35 -2.76 -8.70
C SER A 624 -5.97 -2.46 -10.07
N LYS A 625 -5.15 -1.92 -10.98
CA LYS A 625 -5.62 -1.57 -12.33
C LYS A 625 -4.66 -2.06 -13.40
N ARG A 626 -5.21 -2.41 -14.56
CA ARG A 626 -4.45 -2.70 -15.78
C ARG A 626 -5.23 -2.22 -17.00
N PHE A 627 -4.51 -1.75 -18.01
CA PHE A 627 -5.13 -1.45 -19.31
C PHE A 627 -5.75 -2.72 -19.90
N ASP A 628 -6.96 -2.59 -20.47
CA ASP A 628 -7.64 -3.69 -21.15
C ASP A 628 -7.70 -3.43 -22.66
N HIS A 629 -8.43 -2.43 -23.09
CA HIS A 629 -8.57 -2.08 -24.50
C HIS A 629 -8.96 -0.60 -24.68
N PHE A 630 -9.06 -0.15 -25.92
CA PHE A 630 -9.67 1.13 -26.27
C PHE A 630 -11.09 0.89 -26.82
N GLU A 631 -12.04 1.73 -26.43
CA GLU A 631 -13.40 1.74 -26.98
C GLU A 631 -13.76 3.11 -27.57
N GLU A 632 -14.72 3.12 -28.47
CA GLU A 632 -15.18 4.34 -29.14
C GLU A 632 -15.97 5.23 -28.19
N LEU A 633 -15.67 6.54 -28.21
CA LEU A 633 -16.37 7.55 -27.40
C LEU A 633 -17.07 8.55 -28.31
N TYR A 634 -18.36 8.76 -28.11
CA TYR A 634 -19.21 9.63 -28.91
C TYR A 634 -19.95 10.67 -28.09
N GLY A 635 -20.50 11.67 -28.79
CA GLY A 635 -21.41 12.67 -28.22
C GLY A 635 -20.70 13.76 -27.41
N LYS A 636 -21.45 14.43 -26.53
CA LYS A 636 -20.98 15.63 -25.79
C LYS A 636 -19.71 15.41 -25.00
N GLU A 637 -19.47 14.22 -24.48
CA GLU A 637 -18.28 13.88 -23.72
C GLU A 637 -17.03 13.89 -24.63
N ALA A 638 -17.13 13.25 -25.79
CA ALA A 638 -16.08 13.30 -26.80
C ALA A 638 -15.79 14.73 -27.26
N ASP A 639 -16.84 15.52 -27.56
CA ASP A 639 -16.69 16.90 -28.00
C ASP A 639 -15.97 17.75 -26.93
N THR A 640 -16.28 17.55 -25.66
CA THR A 640 -15.64 18.25 -24.55
C THR A 640 -14.14 17.94 -24.48
N ILE A 641 -13.79 16.66 -24.59
CA ILE A 641 -12.38 16.21 -24.55
C ILE A 641 -11.60 16.76 -25.72
N ILE A 642 -12.16 16.69 -26.93
CA ILE A 642 -11.52 17.19 -28.17
C ILE A 642 -11.27 18.71 -28.06
N ASN A 643 -12.28 19.48 -27.63
CA ASN A 643 -12.17 20.92 -27.49
C ASN A 643 -11.16 21.34 -26.41
N THR A 644 -11.12 20.63 -25.28
CA THR A 644 -10.15 20.90 -24.22
C THR A 644 -8.72 20.60 -24.65
N HIS A 645 -8.51 19.52 -25.41
CA HIS A 645 -7.20 19.14 -25.93
C HIS A 645 -6.73 20.15 -27.00
N GLY A 646 -7.62 20.61 -27.89
CA GLY A 646 -7.32 21.60 -28.92
C GLY A 646 -6.96 22.98 -28.37
N SER A 647 -7.59 23.41 -27.27
CA SER A 647 -7.29 24.71 -26.63
C SER A 647 -5.97 24.71 -25.86
N GLY A 648 -5.54 23.57 -25.30
CA GLY A 648 -4.25 23.44 -24.61
C GLY A 648 -3.04 23.46 -25.56
N ALA A 649 -3.23 23.07 -26.82
CA ALA A 649 -2.16 23.07 -27.84
C ALA A 649 -1.84 24.49 -28.41
N GLN A 650 -2.64 25.51 -28.09
CA GLN A 650 -2.42 26.89 -28.54
C GLN A 650 -1.70 27.77 -27.51
N SER A 651 -1.42 27.27 -26.29
CA SER A 651 -0.82 28.04 -25.20
C SER A 651 0.65 27.67 -24.86
N HIS A 652 1.37 27.03 -25.80
CA HIS A 652 2.82 26.75 -25.69
C HIS A 652 3.59 27.26 -26.89
#